data_60d3ffb3eb6219d846ba0756a1ed5637
#
_entry.id   60d3ffb3eb6219d846ba0756a1ed5637
#
_cell.length_a   1.000
_cell.length_b   1.000
_cell.length_c   1.000
_cell.angle_alpha   90.00
_cell.angle_beta   90.00
_cell.angle_gamma   90.00
#
_symmetry.space_group_name_H-M   'P 1'
#
loop_
_entity.id
_entity.type
_entity.pdbx_description
1 polymer ?
#
loop_
_entity_poly.entity_id
_entity_poly.type
_entity_poly.pdbx_seq_one_letter_code
_entity_poly.pdbx_strand_id
1 'polypeptide(L)'
;MAHTPSHTNRLAQETSPYLQQHAHNPVDWYPWGTEALHRAQAEQKPILVSIGYAACHWCHVMERESFESEAVAAVMNEHFVCIKVDREERPDVDQIYMDALHAMGLQGGWPLNVFLTADAKPFYGGTYFPQGNWTKLLTNIGEAYAGEHRAELEQSAERFMEVIGKSELSKYGSHSRNKAQEADHTALNAIGVAPQTGPAGVSDEEFKLLVYNLSTNFDRESGGMNRAPKFPMPSIWRFLLRAHVISGSRTVLDQAVLTLREMAWGGIYDQVHGGFARYSVDGEWLAPHFEKMLYDNGQLVSLYSEAFQLTQDELFRETVYDTVEFIRLELTNAEGGFYSSLDADSEGEEGKFYVFTKEELRQILGDEEPLFSDYYNCTAAGNWEHGRNILHRRETDEAFAAAHQLAPGVLPELITGWKQKIMAVRAVRVRPGLDDKVLTGWNALMLQGLTDAYRAFGEPEFLVVAERNARFIEANLRDGAGLFRTCKNGRASISGFLEDYALVIQAYISLYEVTFTERWLRKAETLTEYVLANFFDPTERLFFYTDSRAEPLIARKKELFDNVIPASNSVMAHNLRRLGRHLEKAQYTDLAVEMLLQLRHLVVKEPQHLTNWASLYAALLRPGAEIAIQGPDAEAFREEISRHFLFDTVLAGTEAASELPLLKLLPTPTDGRTALHVCRNYACQAPVYGVAEALAAL
;
A
#
# COMPACT_ATOMS: atom_id res chain seq x y z
N MET A 1 40.56 -2.12 12.99
CA MET A 1 40.94 -2.70 11.70
C MET A 1 39.65 -3.23 11.09
N ALA A 2 39.27 -2.76 9.93
CA ALA A 2 38.09 -3.29 9.23
C ALA A 2 38.42 -4.76 8.89
N HIS A 3 37.64 -5.70 9.41
CA HIS A 3 37.73 -7.11 9.01
C HIS A 3 37.39 -7.18 7.51
N THR A 4 38.35 -7.59 6.69
CA THR A 4 38.07 -7.95 5.30
C THR A 4 37.15 -9.17 5.32
N PRO A 5 35.99 -9.14 4.69
CA PRO A 5 35.08 -10.30 4.65
C PRO A 5 35.79 -11.51 4.02
N SER A 6 35.52 -12.71 4.53
CA SER A 6 36.08 -13.96 4.00
C SER A 6 35.50 -14.32 2.64
N HIS A 7 34.26 -13.89 2.38
CA HIS A 7 33.53 -14.13 1.15
C HIS A 7 32.99 -12.82 0.58
N THR A 8 32.88 -12.74 -0.73
CA THR A 8 32.18 -11.66 -1.44
C THR A 8 31.59 -12.24 -2.72
N ASN A 9 30.27 -12.19 -2.84
CA ASN A 9 29.52 -12.66 -4.00
C ASN A 9 29.03 -11.47 -4.86
N ARG A 10 28.24 -11.73 -5.91
CA ARG A 10 27.81 -10.72 -6.89
C ARG A 10 26.88 -9.67 -6.31
N LEU A 11 26.20 -9.97 -5.21
CA LEU A 11 25.26 -9.03 -4.57
C LEU A 11 25.96 -7.76 -4.02
N ALA A 12 27.27 -7.79 -3.84
CA ALA A 12 28.06 -6.61 -3.43
C ALA A 12 28.00 -5.44 -4.43
N GLN A 13 27.57 -5.69 -5.68
CA GLN A 13 27.45 -4.67 -6.73
C GLN A 13 26.03 -4.12 -6.86
N GLU A 14 25.05 -4.71 -6.15
CA GLU A 14 23.68 -4.33 -6.19
C GLU A 14 23.40 -3.07 -5.35
N THR A 15 22.31 -2.37 -5.65
CA THR A 15 21.88 -1.18 -4.90
C THR A 15 20.94 -1.52 -3.76
N SER A 16 20.18 -2.62 -3.84
CA SER A 16 19.27 -3.06 -2.80
C SER A 16 19.96 -3.30 -1.47
N PRO A 17 19.55 -2.66 -0.35
CA PRO A 17 20.06 -2.95 0.98
C PRO A 17 19.91 -4.42 1.35
N TYR A 18 18.78 -5.05 1.00
CA TYR A 18 18.53 -6.46 1.23
C TYR A 18 19.53 -7.37 0.52
N LEU A 19 19.84 -7.09 -0.75
CA LEU A 19 20.83 -7.88 -1.49
C LEU A 19 22.23 -7.65 -0.92
N GLN A 20 22.57 -6.42 -0.55
CA GLN A 20 23.86 -6.08 0.04
C GLN A 20 24.08 -6.75 1.41
N GLN A 21 23.05 -6.98 2.22
CA GLN A 21 23.15 -7.76 3.46
C GLN A 21 23.75 -9.15 3.21
N HIS A 22 23.36 -9.79 2.11
CA HIS A 22 23.81 -11.12 1.73
C HIS A 22 25.12 -11.16 0.91
N ALA A 23 25.76 -10.00 0.65
CA ALA A 23 26.94 -9.89 -0.19
C ALA A 23 28.17 -10.66 0.34
N HIS A 24 28.21 -10.92 1.64
CA HIS A 24 29.32 -11.59 2.31
C HIS A 24 28.98 -12.98 2.84
N ASN A 25 27.83 -13.53 2.51
CA ASN A 25 27.52 -14.93 2.78
C ASN A 25 28.45 -15.85 1.98
N PRO A 26 28.80 -17.04 2.51
CA PRO A 26 29.56 -18.06 1.79
C PRO A 26 28.80 -18.68 0.60
N VAL A 27 27.48 -18.46 0.49
CA VAL A 27 26.68 -18.84 -0.67
C VAL A 27 27.03 -17.99 -1.88
N ASP A 28 27.24 -18.61 -3.06
CA ASP A 28 27.51 -17.95 -4.34
C ASP A 28 26.22 -17.35 -4.92
N TRP A 29 25.69 -16.32 -4.23
CA TRP A 29 24.48 -15.63 -4.61
C TRP A 29 24.62 -14.81 -5.89
N TYR A 30 23.61 -14.92 -6.74
CA TYR A 30 23.35 -14.06 -7.89
C TYR A 30 22.14 -13.16 -7.64
N PRO A 31 22.10 -11.94 -8.16
CA PRO A 31 20.83 -11.24 -8.34
C PRO A 31 20.01 -11.93 -9.44
N TRP A 32 18.69 -11.67 -9.48
CA TRP A 32 17.85 -12.13 -10.59
C TRP A 32 18.30 -11.45 -11.90
N GLY A 33 18.63 -12.25 -12.90
CA GLY A 33 19.08 -11.73 -14.20
C GLY A 33 19.61 -12.82 -15.11
N THR A 34 19.94 -12.40 -16.33
CA THR A 34 20.36 -13.29 -17.43
C THR A 34 21.63 -14.11 -17.11
N GLU A 35 22.57 -13.58 -16.31
CA GLU A 35 23.79 -14.30 -15.95
C GLU A 35 23.49 -15.58 -15.18
N ALA A 36 22.65 -15.50 -14.13
CA ALA A 36 22.27 -16.64 -13.32
C ALA A 36 21.46 -17.69 -14.12
N LEU A 37 20.49 -17.21 -14.92
CA LEU A 37 19.65 -18.08 -15.75
C LEU A 37 20.46 -18.81 -16.83
N HIS A 38 21.37 -18.12 -17.51
CA HIS A 38 22.27 -18.75 -18.49
C HIS A 38 23.20 -19.77 -17.83
N ARG A 39 23.72 -19.46 -16.63
CA ARG A 39 24.56 -20.40 -15.87
C ARG A 39 23.80 -21.68 -15.55
N ALA A 40 22.57 -21.57 -15.04
CA ALA A 40 21.72 -22.73 -14.73
C ALA A 40 21.47 -23.61 -15.95
N GLN A 41 21.16 -22.97 -17.09
CA GLN A 41 20.97 -23.69 -18.37
C GLN A 41 22.27 -24.35 -18.87
N ALA A 42 23.41 -23.66 -18.82
CA ALA A 42 24.70 -24.20 -19.28
C ALA A 42 25.18 -25.36 -18.41
N GLU A 43 25.01 -25.27 -17.09
CA GLU A 43 25.40 -26.31 -16.14
C GLU A 43 24.31 -27.37 -15.93
N GLN A 44 23.13 -27.18 -16.50
CA GLN A 44 21.95 -28.05 -16.31
C GLN A 44 21.61 -28.26 -14.84
N LYS A 45 21.86 -27.26 -14.01
CA LYS A 45 21.57 -27.24 -12.58
C LYS A 45 20.19 -26.64 -12.28
N PRO A 46 19.51 -27.12 -11.24
CA PRO A 46 18.30 -26.47 -10.73
C PRO A 46 18.66 -25.11 -10.12
N ILE A 47 17.70 -24.20 -10.13
CA ILE A 47 17.84 -22.89 -9.52
C ILE A 47 17.16 -22.92 -8.15
N LEU A 48 17.83 -22.33 -7.16
CA LEU A 48 17.23 -21.99 -5.86
C LEU A 48 17.04 -20.47 -5.81
N VAL A 49 15.79 -20.01 -5.82
CA VAL A 49 15.44 -18.60 -5.62
C VAL A 49 15.02 -18.38 -4.17
N SER A 50 15.69 -17.44 -3.49
CA SER A 50 15.32 -17.02 -2.14
C SER A 50 14.91 -15.54 -2.20
N ILE A 51 13.64 -15.25 -1.87
CA ILE A 51 13.01 -13.94 -1.98
C ILE A 51 12.70 -13.41 -0.58
N GLY A 52 12.97 -12.13 -0.35
CA GLY A 52 12.70 -11.44 0.91
C GLY A 52 12.79 -9.93 0.74
N TYR A 53 12.97 -9.20 1.82
CA TYR A 53 13.12 -7.74 1.87
C TYR A 53 13.92 -7.31 3.10
N ALA A 54 14.41 -6.07 3.12
CA ALA A 54 15.38 -5.61 4.11
C ALA A 54 14.87 -5.63 5.55
N ALA A 55 13.61 -5.27 5.79
CA ALA A 55 13.01 -5.23 7.13
C ALA A 55 12.43 -6.61 7.59
N CYS A 56 12.71 -7.69 6.88
CA CYS A 56 12.11 -9.01 7.11
C CYS A 56 12.80 -9.78 8.24
N HIS A 57 12.23 -9.81 9.44
CA HIS A 57 12.77 -10.53 10.60
C HIS A 57 13.12 -12.01 10.31
N TRP A 58 12.19 -12.81 9.75
CA TRP A 58 12.43 -14.22 9.45
C TRP A 58 13.46 -14.44 8.33
N CYS A 59 13.69 -13.44 7.46
CA CYS A 59 14.78 -13.48 6.49
C CYS A 59 16.13 -13.36 7.21
N HIS A 60 16.25 -12.49 8.20
CA HIS A 60 17.46 -12.36 9.03
C HIS A 60 17.71 -13.62 9.87
N VAL A 61 16.66 -14.24 10.42
CA VAL A 61 16.77 -15.52 11.14
C VAL A 61 17.35 -16.59 10.22
N MET A 62 16.80 -16.77 9.01
CA MET A 62 17.29 -17.78 8.07
C MET A 62 18.70 -17.47 7.56
N GLU A 63 19.07 -16.21 7.42
CA GLU A 63 20.43 -15.79 7.08
C GLU A 63 21.44 -16.28 8.12
N ARG A 64 21.23 -15.90 9.39
CA ARG A 64 22.12 -16.28 10.51
C ARG A 64 22.22 -17.80 10.69
N GLU A 65 21.08 -18.50 10.60
CA GLU A 65 21.05 -19.95 10.82
C GLU A 65 21.58 -20.76 9.64
N SER A 66 21.36 -20.32 8.40
CA SER A 66 21.60 -21.15 7.22
C SER A 66 22.57 -20.52 6.21
N PHE A 67 22.38 -19.26 5.81
CA PHE A 67 23.12 -18.67 4.69
C PHE A 67 24.54 -18.23 5.09
N GLU A 68 24.80 -17.98 6.38
CA GLU A 68 26.14 -17.72 6.92
C GLU A 68 26.92 -19.01 7.23
N SER A 69 26.27 -20.16 7.19
CA SER A 69 26.91 -21.44 7.49
C SER A 69 27.70 -21.99 6.29
N GLU A 70 29.01 -22.16 6.43
CA GLU A 70 29.90 -22.75 5.42
C GLU A 70 29.43 -24.14 4.97
N ALA A 71 28.94 -24.96 5.90
CA ALA A 71 28.47 -26.31 5.60
C ALA A 71 27.20 -26.30 4.76
N VAL A 72 26.27 -25.40 5.04
CA VAL A 72 25.03 -25.23 4.26
C VAL A 72 25.35 -24.63 2.90
N ALA A 73 26.20 -23.59 2.86
CA ALA A 73 26.64 -22.95 1.64
C ALA A 73 27.33 -23.93 0.67
N ALA A 74 28.14 -24.85 1.20
CA ALA A 74 28.78 -25.88 0.38
C ALA A 74 27.74 -26.74 -0.38
N VAL A 75 26.68 -27.18 0.31
CA VAL A 75 25.59 -27.96 -0.31
C VAL A 75 24.82 -27.11 -1.32
N MET A 76 24.52 -25.84 -0.99
CA MET A 76 23.83 -24.92 -1.89
C MET A 76 24.61 -24.69 -3.17
N ASN A 77 25.90 -24.37 -3.06
CA ASN A 77 26.78 -24.07 -4.21
C ASN A 77 27.05 -25.30 -5.09
N GLU A 78 27.10 -26.50 -4.47
CA GLU A 78 27.30 -27.75 -5.20
C GLU A 78 26.11 -28.08 -6.10
N HIS A 79 24.89 -27.97 -5.56
CA HIS A 79 23.70 -28.50 -6.22
C HIS A 79 22.89 -27.47 -7.01
N PHE A 80 23.01 -26.17 -6.70
CA PHE A 80 22.13 -25.15 -7.24
C PHE A 80 22.88 -23.95 -7.83
N VAL A 81 22.21 -23.24 -8.74
CA VAL A 81 22.47 -21.83 -8.99
C VAL A 81 21.56 -21.04 -8.05
N CYS A 82 22.19 -20.34 -7.09
CA CYS A 82 21.49 -19.64 -6.01
C CYS A 82 21.19 -18.20 -6.41
N ILE A 83 19.93 -17.82 -6.45
CA ILE A 83 19.46 -16.45 -6.79
C ILE A 83 18.81 -15.83 -5.55
N LYS A 84 19.24 -14.60 -5.21
CA LYS A 84 18.61 -13.77 -4.18
C LYS A 84 17.79 -12.67 -4.82
N VAL A 85 16.56 -12.45 -4.32
CA VAL A 85 15.63 -11.46 -4.88
C VAL A 85 15.10 -10.56 -3.78
N ASP A 86 15.23 -9.25 -3.98
CA ASP A 86 14.48 -8.26 -3.20
C ASP A 86 13.07 -8.12 -3.82
N ARG A 87 12.03 -8.57 -3.07
CA ARG A 87 10.64 -8.51 -3.54
C ARG A 87 10.15 -7.08 -3.78
N GLU A 88 10.76 -6.11 -3.14
CA GLU A 88 10.36 -4.71 -3.27
C GLU A 88 10.88 -4.10 -4.57
N GLU A 89 12.06 -4.55 -5.03
CA GLU A 89 12.61 -4.19 -6.32
C GLU A 89 12.05 -5.04 -7.48
N ARG A 90 11.79 -6.35 -7.22
CA ARG A 90 11.29 -7.31 -8.22
C ARG A 90 9.98 -7.97 -7.77
N PRO A 91 8.91 -7.18 -7.58
CA PRO A 91 7.58 -7.71 -7.24
C PRO A 91 6.98 -8.61 -8.33
N ASP A 92 7.42 -8.47 -9.56
CA ASP A 92 7.05 -9.32 -10.70
C ASP A 92 7.53 -10.77 -10.53
N VAL A 93 8.76 -10.96 -10.05
CA VAL A 93 9.33 -12.27 -9.73
C VAL A 93 8.69 -12.86 -8.49
N ASP A 94 8.54 -12.04 -7.42
CA ASP A 94 7.89 -12.44 -6.17
C ASP A 94 6.47 -12.95 -6.41
N GLN A 95 5.65 -12.23 -7.17
CA GLN A 95 4.27 -12.62 -7.47
C GLN A 95 4.17 -13.96 -8.19
N ILE A 96 5.02 -14.20 -9.20
CA ILE A 96 5.02 -15.46 -9.95
C ILE A 96 5.31 -16.64 -9.04
N TYR A 97 6.34 -16.54 -8.18
CA TYR A 97 6.72 -17.68 -7.34
C TYR A 97 5.87 -17.79 -6.07
N MET A 98 5.25 -16.71 -5.61
CA MET A 98 4.19 -16.79 -4.60
C MET A 98 2.95 -17.53 -5.14
N ASP A 99 2.53 -17.22 -6.36
CA ASP A 99 1.44 -17.93 -7.04
C ASP A 99 1.77 -19.43 -7.25
N ALA A 100 3.05 -19.74 -7.52
CA ALA A 100 3.51 -21.12 -7.60
C ALA A 100 3.33 -21.87 -6.28
N LEU A 101 3.71 -21.25 -5.16
CA LEU A 101 3.52 -21.82 -3.82
C LEU A 101 2.04 -22.10 -3.53
N HIS A 102 1.16 -21.14 -3.83
CA HIS A 102 -0.27 -21.31 -3.68
C HIS A 102 -0.82 -22.44 -4.58
N ALA A 103 -0.32 -22.57 -5.82
CA ALA A 103 -0.68 -23.64 -6.72
C ALA A 103 -0.23 -25.03 -6.21
N MET A 104 0.83 -25.08 -5.40
CA MET A 104 1.29 -26.28 -4.68
C MET A 104 0.45 -26.57 -3.43
N GLY A 105 -0.52 -25.72 -3.06
CA GLY A 105 -1.35 -25.84 -1.86
C GLY A 105 -0.63 -25.42 -0.58
N LEU A 106 0.45 -24.66 -0.68
CA LEU A 106 1.24 -24.17 0.45
C LEU A 106 0.84 -22.73 0.82
N GLN A 107 1.05 -22.37 2.08
CA GLN A 107 0.90 -20.99 2.53
C GLN A 107 2.10 -20.14 2.08
N GLY A 108 1.81 -18.93 1.62
CA GLY A 108 2.83 -17.94 1.28
C GLY A 108 3.39 -17.20 2.49
N GLY A 109 4.51 -16.53 2.29
CA GLY A 109 5.22 -15.71 3.30
C GLY A 109 6.68 -15.53 2.93
N TRP A 110 7.38 -14.68 3.67
CA TRP A 110 8.81 -14.46 3.48
C TRP A 110 9.58 -14.87 4.73
N PRO A 111 10.84 -15.42 4.54
CA PRO A 111 11.51 -15.65 3.26
C PRO A 111 10.74 -16.67 2.40
N LEU A 112 10.65 -16.42 1.08
CA LEU A 112 10.08 -17.33 0.10
C LEU A 112 11.22 -18.06 -0.62
N ASN A 113 11.30 -19.38 -0.49
CA ASN A 113 12.32 -20.20 -1.11
C ASN A 113 11.69 -21.13 -2.13
N VAL A 114 12.08 -21.03 -3.40
CA VAL A 114 11.49 -21.80 -4.49
C VAL A 114 12.57 -22.48 -5.31
N PHE A 115 12.36 -23.77 -5.61
CA PHE A 115 13.23 -24.58 -6.44
C PHE A 115 12.67 -24.65 -7.86
N LEU A 116 13.51 -24.28 -8.81
CA LEU A 116 13.15 -24.18 -10.22
C LEU A 116 14.00 -25.14 -11.06
N THR A 117 13.44 -25.54 -12.20
CA THR A 117 14.22 -26.18 -13.26
C THR A 117 15.26 -25.20 -13.84
N ALA A 118 16.19 -25.67 -14.64
CA ALA A 118 17.18 -24.82 -15.31
C ALA A 118 16.58 -23.76 -16.25
N ASP A 119 15.32 -23.90 -16.65
CA ASP A 119 14.53 -22.94 -17.44
C ASP A 119 13.52 -22.15 -16.59
N ALA A 120 13.81 -22.03 -15.29
CA ALA A 120 13.11 -21.20 -14.31
C ALA A 120 11.65 -21.60 -13.99
N LYS A 121 11.22 -22.83 -14.29
CA LYS A 121 9.89 -23.34 -13.93
C LYS A 121 9.87 -23.91 -12.53
N PRO A 122 8.93 -23.51 -11.65
CA PRO A 122 8.90 -23.95 -10.25
C PRO A 122 8.39 -25.38 -10.12
N PHE A 123 9.02 -26.19 -9.25
CA PHE A 123 8.58 -27.54 -8.94
C PHE A 123 8.44 -27.85 -7.45
N TYR A 124 9.06 -27.05 -6.58
CA TYR A 124 8.93 -27.15 -5.11
C TYR A 124 9.18 -25.80 -4.45
N GLY A 125 8.68 -25.59 -3.23
CA GLY A 125 8.94 -24.35 -2.49
C GLY A 125 8.45 -24.41 -1.04
N GLY A 126 8.72 -23.31 -0.32
CA GLY A 126 8.31 -23.12 1.07
C GLY A 126 8.81 -21.77 1.59
N THR A 127 8.54 -21.51 2.85
CA THR A 127 8.97 -20.27 3.49
C THR A 127 10.24 -20.50 4.32
N TYR A 128 10.19 -20.28 5.64
CA TYR A 128 11.29 -20.54 6.52
C TYR A 128 11.48 -22.05 6.78
N PHE A 129 12.74 -22.47 6.80
CA PHE A 129 13.16 -23.83 7.18
C PHE A 129 14.25 -23.76 8.25
N PRO A 130 14.13 -24.48 9.40
CA PRO A 130 15.23 -24.66 10.32
C PRO A 130 16.45 -25.31 9.65
N GLN A 131 17.67 -24.91 10.01
CA GLN A 131 18.91 -25.30 9.35
C GLN A 131 19.02 -26.81 9.02
N GLY A 132 18.71 -27.68 9.99
CA GLY A 132 18.84 -29.14 9.78
C GLY A 132 17.85 -29.69 8.75
N ASN A 133 16.63 -29.15 8.70
CA ASN A 133 15.63 -29.50 7.69
C ASN A 133 16.02 -28.92 6.32
N TRP A 134 16.54 -27.69 6.31
CA TRP A 134 17.02 -27.03 5.11
C TRP A 134 18.11 -27.82 4.41
N THR A 135 19.17 -28.23 5.15
CA THR A 135 20.27 -29.01 4.60
C THR A 135 19.79 -30.34 4.00
N LYS A 136 18.92 -31.07 4.69
CA LYS A 136 18.35 -32.32 4.18
C LYS A 136 17.53 -32.11 2.91
N LEU A 137 16.72 -31.05 2.87
CA LEU A 137 15.91 -30.68 1.72
C LEU A 137 16.77 -30.38 0.50
N LEU A 138 17.82 -29.56 0.69
CA LEU A 138 18.77 -29.20 -0.36
C LEU A 138 19.44 -30.44 -0.97
N THR A 139 19.97 -31.35 -0.12
CA THR A 139 20.61 -32.59 -0.57
C THR A 139 19.63 -33.47 -1.35
N ASN A 140 18.44 -33.69 -0.80
CA ASN A 140 17.44 -34.54 -1.45
C ASN A 140 17.00 -34.00 -2.83
N ILE A 141 16.77 -32.68 -2.94
CA ILE A 141 16.38 -32.06 -4.22
C ILE A 141 17.55 -32.09 -5.21
N GLY A 142 18.77 -31.77 -4.75
CA GLY A 142 19.96 -31.81 -5.60
C GLY A 142 20.22 -33.20 -6.19
N GLU A 143 20.18 -34.26 -5.36
CA GLU A 143 20.34 -35.62 -5.78
C GLU A 143 19.20 -36.09 -6.72
N ALA A 144 17.94 -35.74 -6.41
CA ALA A 144 16.80 -36.11 -7.25
C ALA A 144 16.88 -35.41 -8.64
N TYR A 145 17.30 -34.16 -8.70
CA TYR A 145 17.44 -33.44 -9.98
C TYR A 145 18.64 -33.93 -10.80
N ALA A 146 19.72 -34.31 -10.15
CA ALA A 146 20.88 -34.93 -10.84
C ALA A 146 20.66 -36.39 -11.26
N GLY A 147 19.67 -37.09 -10.66
CA GLY A 147 19.42 -38.51 -10.81
C GLY A 147 18.22 -38.87 -11.70
N GLU A 148 17.68 -40.08 -11.46
CA GLU A 148 16.58 -40.66 -12.26
C GLU A 148 15.24 -39.94 -12.12
N HIS A 149 15.05 -39.13 -11.04
CA HIS A 149 13.80 -38.41 -10.77
C HIS A 149 13.67 -37.07 -11.47
N ARG A 150 14.68 -36.63 -12.23
CA ARG A 150 14.68 -35.35 -12.93
C ARG A 150 13.44 -35.17 -13.83
N ALA A 151 13.11 -36.18 -14.62
CA ALA A 151 11.96 -36.12 -15.53
C ALA A 151 10.63 -35.94 -14.79
N GLU A 152 10.47 -36.53 -13.60
CA GLU A 152 9.28 -36.36 -12.76
C GLU A 152 9.19 -34.93 -12.21
N LEU A 153 10.31 -34.33 -11.80
CA LEU A 153 10.39 -32.94 -11.33
C LEU A 153 10.05 -31.94 -12.45
N GLU A 154 10.64 -32.14 -13.65
CA GLU A 154 10.33 -31.33 -14.83
C GLU A 154 8.86 -31.44 -15.24
N GLN A 155 8.27 -32.67 -15.22
CA GLN A 155 6.85 -32.84 -15.47
C GLN A 155 5.96 -32.15 -14.42
N SER A 156 6.38 -32.16 -13.15
CA SER A 156 5.68 -31.42 -12.09
C SER A 156 5.72 -29.93 -12.33
N ALA A 157 6.88 -29.39 -12.75
CA ALA A 157 7.04 -27.99 -13.10
C ALA A 157 6.10 -27.59 -14.24
N GLU A 158 5.97 -28.38 -15.29
CA GLU A 158 5.04 -28.10 -16.40
C GLU A 158 3.58 -28.00 -15.93
N ARG A 159 3.14 -28.88 -15.02
CA ARG A 159 1.78 -28.82 -14.45
C ARG A 159 1.53 -27.52 -13.68
N PHE A 160 2.50 -27.06 -12.90
CA PHE A 160 2.37 -25.78 -12.21
C PHE A 160 2.36 -24.61 -13.19
N MET A 161 3.14 -24.67 -14.27
CA MET A 161 3.11 -23.66 -15.32
C MET A 161 1.74 -23.53 -16.00
N GLU A 162 1.01 -24.64 -16.21
CA GLU A 162 -0.36 -24.58 -16.73
C GLU A 162 -1.32 -23.80 -15.82
N VAL A 163 -1.10 -23.83 -14.51
CA VAL A 163 -1.90 -23.10 -13.52
C VAL A 163 -1.46 -21.63 -13.44
N ILE A 164 -0.14 -21.39 -13.35
CA ILE A 164 0.44 -20.07 -13.22
C ILE A 164 0.19 -19.22 -14.49
N GLY A 165 0.23 -19.84 -15.66
CA GLY A 165 0.02 -19.16 -16.94
C GLY A 165 -1.43 -18.72 -17.22
N LYS A 166 -2.43 -19.23 -16.46
CA LYS A 166 -3.82 -18.77 -16.58
C LYS A 166 -3.96 -17.36 -16.02
N SER A 167 -4.74 -16.52 -16.73
CA SER A 167 -5.07 -15.21 -16.20
C SER A 167 -5.95 -15.31 -14.95
N GLU A 168 -5.81 -14.38 -14.02
CA GLU A 168 -6.64 -14.31 -12.81
C GLU A 168 -8.13 -14.22 -13.18
N LEU A 169 -8.48 -13.46 -14.22
CA LEU A 169 -9.84 -13.35 -14.71
C LEU A 169 -10.36 -14.73 -15.19
N SER A 170 -9.52 -15.55 -15.85
CA SER A 170 -9.94 -16.89 -16.29
C SER A 170 -10.06 -17.89 -15.14
N LYS A 171 -9.25 -17.78 -14.11
CA LYS A 171 -9.33 -18.64 -12.90
C LYS A 171 -10.63 -18.42 -12.14
N TYR A 172 -11.04 -17.16 -11.96
CA TYR A 172 -12.19 -16.80 -11.13
C TYR A 172 -13.44 -16.43 -11.92
N GLY A 173 -13.31 -16.01 -13.19
CA GLY A 173 -14.44 -15.58 -14.05
C GLY A 173 -15.23 -16.70 -14.69
N SER A 174 -14.62 -17.84 -15.00
CA SER A 174 -15.28 -18.95 -15.71
C SER A 174 -16.26 -19.74 -14.84
N HIS A 175 -16.01 -19.88 -13.53
CA HIS A 175 -16.96 -20.53 -12.61
C HIS A 175 -18.19 -19.67 -12.29
N SER A 176 -18.11 -18.35 -12.50
CA SER A 176 -19.19 -17.41 -12.24
C SER A 176 -20.21 -17.30 -13.39
N ARG A 177 -19.73 -17.35 -14.65
CA ARG A 177 -20.65 -17.16 -15.80
C ARG A 177 -21.70 -18.25 -15.94
N ASN A 178 -21.36 -19.52 -15.69
CA ASN A 178 -22.30 -20.63 -15.88
C ASN A 178 -23.29 -20.80 -14.70
N LYS A 179 -22.85 -20.55 -13.45
CA LYS A 179 -23.72 -20.67 -12.27
C LYS A 179 -24.56 -19.44 -11.97
N ALA A 180 -24.04 -18.23 -12.27
CA ALA A 180 -24.76 -16.98 -12.04
C ALA A 180 -25.91 -16.79 -13.04
N GLN A 181 -25.73 -17.16 -14.31
CA GLN A 181 -26.82 -17.09 -15.30
C GLN A 181 -27.96 -18.07 -14.97
N GLU A 182 -27.66 -19.25 -14.41
CA GLU A 182 -28.70 -20.22 -14.02
C GLU A 182 -29.38 -19.87 -12.68
N ALA A 183 -28.65 -19.35 -11.69
CA ALA A 183 -29.20 -19.02 -10.37
C ALA A 183 -29.97 -17.69 -10.36
N ASP A 184 -29.47 -16.66 -11.06
CA ASP A 184 -30.11 -15.34 -11.15
C ASP A 184 -31.45 -15.38 -11.92
N HIS A 185 -31.48 -16.12 -13.02
CA HIS A 185 -32.75 -16.28 -13.78
C HIS A 185 -33.81 -17.08 -13.03
N THR A 186 -33.43 -18.01 -12.16
CA THR A 186 -34.40 -18.85 -11.43
C THR A 186 -34.98 -18.11 -10.20
N ALA A 187 -34.15 -17.41 -9.45
CA ALA A 187 -34.55 -16.68 -8.24
C ALA A 187 -35.29 -15.38 -8.55
N LEU A 188 -34.86 -14.62 -9.56
CA LEU A 188 -35.47 -13.35 -9.96
C LEU A 188 -36.79 -13.53 -10.75
N ASN A 189 -36.89 -14.59 -11.56
CA ASN A 189 -38.14 -14.96 -12.24
C ASN A 189 -39.23 -15.43 -11.26
N ALA A 190 -38.85 -15.92 -10.07
CA ALA A 190 -39.81 -16.36 -9.04
C ALA A 190 -40.49 -15.19 -8.30
N ILE A 191 -39.88 -13.97 -8.33
CA ILE A 191 -40.44 -12.77 -7.65
C ILE A 191 -40.97 -11.72 -8.62
N GLY A 192 -40.89 -11.93 -9.92
CA GLY A 192 -41.50 -11.04 -10.93
C GLY A 192 -40.93 -9.62 -11.01
N VAL A 193 -39.74 -9.40 -10.48
CA VAL A 193 -39.03 -8.11 -10.50
C VAL A 193 -37.86 -8.18 -11.48
N ALA A 194 -37.99 -7.47 -12.59
CA ALA A 194 -36.84 -7.25 -13.47
C ALA A 194 -35.80 -6.41 -12.72
N PRO A 195 -34.50 -6.81 -12.70
CA PRO A 195 -33.48 -6.01 -12.05
C PRO A 195 -33.38 -4.65 -12.71
N GLN A 196 -33.65 -3.58 -11.95
CA GLN A 196 -33.36 -2.23 -12.40
C GLN A 196 -31.85 -2.01 -12.29
N THR A 197 -31.14 -2.30 -13.37
CA THR A 197 -29.74 -1.88 -13.49
C THR A 197 -29.67 -0.37 -13.70
N GLY A 198 -28.96 0.33 -12.84
CA GLY A 198 -28.65 1.75 -13.03
C GLY A 198 -27.80 1.99 -14.30
N PRO A 199 -27.60 3.24 -14.70
CA PRO A 199 -26.67 3.58 -15.78
C PRO A 199 -25.30 3.02 -15.44
N ALA A 200 -24.66 2.27 -16.27
CA ALA A 200 -23.38 1.55 -16.10
C ALA A 200 -23.46 0.12 -15.52
N GLY A 201 -24.63 -0.50 -15.42
CA GLY A 201 -24.73 -1.91 -15.05
C GLY A 201 -24.46 -2.23 -13.56
N VAL A 202 -24.57 -1.25 -12.67
CA VAL A 202 -24.47 -1.37 -11.19
C VAL A 202 -25.84 -1.16 -10.55
N SER A 203 -26.09 -1.71 -9.33
CA SER A 203 -27.39 -1.59 -8.65
C SER A 203 -27.25 -1.39 -7.14
N ASP A 204 -28.27 -0.78 -6.53
CA ASP A 204 -28.36 -0.58 -5.07
C ASP A 204 -28.43 -1.91 -4.31
N GLU A 205 -29.09 -2.91 -4.86
CA GLU A 205 -29.23 -4.25 -4.26
C GLU A 205 -27.87 -4.94 -4.18
N GLU A 206 -27.09 -4.91 -5.25
CA GLU A 206 -25.74 -5.47 -5.25
C GLU A 206 -24.80 -4.69 -4.34
N PHE A 207 -24.91 -3.37 -4.28
CA PHE A 207 -24.13 -2.56 -3.37
C PHE A 207 -24.42 -2.91 -1.90
N LYS A 208 -25.69 -3.11 -1.53
CA LYS A 208 -26.08 -3.58 -0.19
C LYS A 208 -25.50 -4.96 0.12
N LEU A 209 -25.57 -5.89 -0.86
CA LEU A 209 -25.01 -7.23 -0.73
C LEU A 209 -23.48 -7.18 -0.56
N LEU A 210 -22.79 -6.35 -1.33
CA LEU A 210 -21.35 -6.13 -1.22
C LEU A 210 -20.98 -5.65 0.19
N VAL A 211 -21.64 -4.61 0.70
CA VAL A 211 -21.40 -4.09 2.06
C VAL A 211 -21.71 -5.16 3.12
N TYR A 212 -22.77 -5.92 2.94
CA TYR A 212 -23.11 -7.04 3.83
C TYR A 212 -22.03 -8.10 3.84
N ASN A 213 -21.61 -8.62 2.68
CA ASN A 213 -20.58 -9.65 2.55
C ASN A 213 -19.25 -9.21 3.19
N LEU A 214 -18.85 -7.94 2.98
CA LEU A 214 -17.65 -7.39 3.60
C LEU A 214 -17.79 -7.37 5.14
N SER A 215 -18.94 -6.94 5.64
CA SER A 215 -19.21 -6.71 7.07
C SER A 215 -19.24 -7.99 7.91
N THR A 216 -19.41 -9.16 7.28
CA THR A 216 -19.42 -10.46 7.98
C THR A 216 -18.06 -10.84 8.56
N ASN A 217 -16.99 -10.21 8.08
CA ASN A 217 -15.61 -10.48 8.47
C ASN A 217 -15.02 -9.46 9.46
N PHE A 218 -15.83 -8.52 9.96
CA PHE A 218 -15.34 -7.46 10.85
C PHE A 218 -15.28 -7.90 12.31
N ASP A 219 -14.24 -7.49 12.99
CA ASP A 219 -14.15 -7.49 14.44
C ASP A 219 -14.95 -6.27 14.97
N ARG A 220 -15.96 -6.55 15.80
CA ARG A 220 -16.87 -5.54 16.35
C ARG A 220 -16.43 -4.98 17.70
N GLU A 221 -15.40 -5.57 18.30
CA GLU A 221 -14.87 -5.19 19.61
C GLU A 221 -13.58 -4.40 19.44
N SER A 222 -12.59 -4.99 18.77
CA SER A 222 -11.27 -4.36 18.56
C SER A 222 -11.11 -3.72 17.18
N GLY A 223 -12.16 -3.68 16.36
CA GLY A 223 -12.04 -3.17 14.99
C GLY A 223 -11.16 -4.05 14.09
N GLY A 224 -11.03 -3.65 12.83
CA GLY A 224 -10.28 -4.44 11.87
C GLY A 224 -11.03 -5.66 11.34
N MET A 225 -10.31 -6.54 10.65
CA MET A 225 -10.80 -7.84 10.23
C MET A 225 -10.72 -8.82 11.41
N ASN A 226 -11.70 -9.71 11.57
CA ASN A 226 -11.75 -10.70 12.65
C ASN A 226 -10.76 -11.85 12.40
N ARG A 227 -9.49 -11.57 12.54
CA ARG A 227 -8.38 -12.53 12.38
C ARG A 227 -7.11 -12.00 13.05
N ALA A 228 -6.17 -12.89 13.31
CA ALA A 228 -4.79 -12.58 13.64
C ALA A 228 -3.86 -13.31 12.64
N PRO A 229 -2.74 -12.71 12.21
CA PRO A 229 -2.34 -11.31 12.45
C PRO A 229 -3.30 -10.30 11.79
N LYS A 230 -3.39 -9.09 12.37
CA LYS A 230 -4.19 -7.98 11.84
C LYS A 230 -3.33 -7.00 11.05
N PHE A 231 -3.69 -6.80 9.78
CA PHE A 231 -3.12 -5.75 8.93
C PHE A 231 -4.05 -4.54 8.90
N PRO A 232 -3.53 -3.30 8.77
CA PRO A 232 -4.34 -2.08 8.68
C PRO A 232 -5.36 -2.08 7.54
N MET A 233 -5.01 -2.61 6.36
CA MET A 233 -5.86 -2.73 5.16
C MET A 233 -6.63 -1.43 4.82
N PRO A 234 -5.94 -0.31 4.52
CA PRO A 234 -6.58 1.01 4.40
C PRO A 234 -7.70 1.08 3.36
N SER A 235 -7.59 0.34 2.26
CA SER A 235 -8.60 0.28 1.19
C SER A 235 -9.98 -0.15 1.69
N ILE A 236 -10.06 -1.04 2.68
CA ILE A 236 -11.30 -1.52 3.29
C ILE A 236 -12.02 -0.37 3.99
N TRP A 237 -11.30 0.34 4.84
CA TRP A 237 -11.89 1.41 5.67
C TRP A 237 -12.21 2.64 4.83
N ARG A 238 -11.37 2.97 3.83
CA ARG A 238 -11.68 3.99 2.83
C ARG A 238 -12.98 3.67 2.08
N PHE A 239 -13.20 2.43 1.69
CA PHE A 239 -14.47 2.01 1.09
C PHE A 239 -15.64 2.21 2.06
N LEU A 240 -15.50 1.90 3.36
CA LEU A 240 -16.59 2.11 4.33
C LEU A 240 -16.95 3.59 4.52
N LEU A 241 -15.98 4.51 4.49
CA LEU A 241 -16.25 5.95 4.51
C LEU A 241 -17.14 6.36 3.32
N ARG A 242 -16.82 5.86 2.12
CA ARG A 242 -17.62 6.07 0.91
C ARG A 242 -18.99 5.43 0.99
N ALA A 243 -19.06 4.20 1.48
CA ALA A 243 -20.32 3.47 1.66
C ALA A 243 -21.25 4.18 2.66
N HIS A 244 -20.70 4.80 3.71
CA HIS A 244 -21.46 5.65 4.62
C HIS A 244 -22.10 6.84 3.89
N VAL A 245 -21.32 7.58 3.10
CA VAL A 245 -21.81 8.76 2.37
C VAL A 245 -22.93 8.39 1.41
N ILE A 246 -22.84 7.23 0.73
CA ILE A 246 -23.85 6.77 -0.23
C ILE A 246 -25.12 6.28 0.45
N SER A 247 -24.98 5.51 1.52
CA SER A 247 -26.11 4.81 2.15
C SER A 247 -26.73 5.56 3.33
N GLY A 248 -26.03 6.55 3.89
CA GLY A 248 -26.38 7.19 5.17
C GLY A 248 -26.24 6.27 6.39
N SER A 249 -25.69 5.06 6.23
CA SER A 249 -25.60 4.06 7.30
C SER A 249 -24.57 4.45 8.35
N ARG A 250 -25.01 4.81 9.54
CA ARG A 250 -24.13 5.13 10.68
C ARG A 250 -23.30 3.93 11.11
N THR A 251 -23.86 2.72 11.10
CA THR A 251 -23.16 1.49 11.50
C THR A 251 -21.91 1.24 10.65
N VAL A 252 -21.94 1.60 9.37
CA VAL A 252 -20.78 1.45 8.47
C VAL A 252 -19.67 2.41 8.86
N LEU A 253 -20.01 3.66 9.18
CA LEU A 253 -19.05 4.66 9.67
C LEU A 253 -18.48 4.26 11.04
N ASP A 254 -19.35 3.82 11.96
CA ASP A 254 -18.95 3.45 13.32
C ASP A 254 -17.91 2.31 13.29
N GLN A 255 -18.02 1.36 12.36
CA GLN A 255 -17.02 0.29 12.21
C GLN A 255 -15.67 0.82 11.71
N ALA A 256 -15.66 1.76 10.78
CA ALA A 256 -14.43 2.39 10.31
C ALA A 256 -13.80 3.23 11.43
N VAL A 257 -14.58 4.03 12.13
CA VAL A 257 -14.12 4.86 13.27
C VAL A 257 -13.57 4.00 14.39
N LEU A 258 -14.26 2.90 14.77
CA LEU A 258 -13.76 1.94 15.74
C LEU A 258 -12.37 1.44 15.34
N THR A 259 -12.22 0.97 14.10
CA THR A 259 -10.95 0.42 13.64
C THR A 259 -9.81 1.46 13.68
N LEU A 260 -10.08 2.66 13.21
CA LEU A 260 -9.08 3.74 13.19
C LEU A 260 -8.68 4.16 14.61
N ARG A 261 -9.63 4.23 15.53
CA ARG A 261 -9.37 4.56 16.93
C ARG A 261 -8.54 3.47 17.63
N GLU A 262 -8.92 2.20 17.46
CA GLU A 262 -8.21 1.07 18.06
C GLU A 262 -6.76 0.95 17.50
N MET A 263 -6.54 1.21 16.19
CA MET A 263 -5.20 1.29 15.63
C MET A 263 -4.39 2.46 16.19
N ALA A 264 -4.97 3.65 16.33
CA ALA A 264 -4.27 4.84 16.86
C ALA A 264 -3.95 4.73 18.36
N TRP A 265 -4.75 3.98 19.13
CA TRP A 265 -4.51 3.70 20.55
C TRP A 265 -3.61 2.48 20.77
N GLY A 266 -3.60 1.54 19.83
CA GLY A 266 -2.85 0.29 19.93
C GLY A 266 -1.35 0.47 19.89
N GLY A 267 -0.64 -0.62 20.22
CA GLY A 267 0.82 -0.64 20.10
C GLY A 267 1.33 -0.69 18.66
N ILE A 268 0.45 -0.93 17.68
CA ILE A 268 0.78 -0.83 16.25
C ILE A 268 1.15 0.60 15.85
N TYR A 269 0.68 1.60 16.58
CA TYR A 269 1.04 3.00 16.44
C TYR A 269 2.11 3.37 17.48
N ASP A 270 3.18 4.02 17.06
CA ASP A 270 4.21 4.49 17.98
C ASP A 270 3.69 5.71 18.75
N GLN A 271 3.25 5.49 19.98
CA GLN A 271 2.65 6.51 20.85
C GLN A 271 3.58 7.69 21.19
N VAL A 272 4.88 7.57 20.91
CA VAL A 272 5.89 8.59 21.26
C VAL A 272 6.26 9.45 20.06
N HIS A 273 6.52 8.83 18.90
CA HIS A 273 7.07 9.51 17.72
C HIS A 273 6.18 9.43 16.48
N GLY A 274 5.05 8.75 16.60
CA GLY A 274 4.16 8.54 15.47
C GLY A 274 4.65 7.47 14.50
N GLY A 275 3.88 7.27 13.45
CA GLY A 275 4.09 6.22 12.46
C GLY A 275 3.61 4.84 12.90
N PHE A 276 3.05 4.11 11.94
CA PHE A 276 2.47 2.79 12.14
C PHE A 276 3.46 1.69 11.78
N ALA A 277 3.49 0.64 12.60
CA ALA A 277 4.08 -0.64 12.26
C ALA A 277 3.20 -1.36 11.22
N ARG A 278 3.78 -2.34 10.52
CA ARG A 278 3.15 -2.99 9.38
C ARG A 278 1.90 -3.79 9.73
N TYR A 279 1.92 -4.57 10.82
CA TYR A 279 0.78 -5.35 11.30
C TYR A 279 0.89 -5.66 12.78
N SER A 280 -0.24 -6.02 13.41
CA SER A 280 -0.27 -6.60 14.75
C SER A 280 -0.28 -8.12 14.67
N VAL A 281 0.53 -8.79 15.50
CA VAL A 281 0.58 -10.26 15.56
C VAL A 281 -0.64 -10.83 16.28
N ASP A 282 -1.31 -10.01 17.12
CA ASP A 282 -2.53 -10.34 17.86
C ASP A 282 -3.81 -9.80 17.19
N GLY A 283 -4.95 -10.05 17.82
CA GLY A 283 -6.26 -9.56 17.39
C GLY A 283 -6.68 -8.21 17.98
N GLU A 284 -5.85 -7.55 18.82
CA GLU A 284 -6.21 -6.37 19.59
C GLU A 284 -5.38 -5.12 19.25
N TRP A 285 -4.56 -5.15 18.21
CA TRP A 285 -3.64 -4.10 17.79
C TRP A 285 -2.53 -3.76 18.80
N LEU A 286 -2.28 -4.67 19.78
CA LEU A 286 -1.33 -4.44 20.86
C LEU A 286 0.11 -4.73 20.48
N ALA A 287 0.41 -5.96 20.05
CA ALA A 287 1.78 -6.40 19.78
C ALA A 287 2.12 -6.26 18.29
N PRO A 288 2.84 -5.23 17.87
CA PRO A 288 3.17 -5.03 16.47
C PRO A 288 4.34 -5.95 16.05
N HIS A 289 4.40 -6.25 14.75
CA HIS A 289 5.67 -6.51 14.09
C HIS A 289 6.29 -5.16 13.76
N PHE A 290 7.39 -4.79 14.43
CA PHE A 290 7.84 -3.41 14.56
C PHE A 290 8.40 -2.74 13.30
N GLU A 291 8.47 -3.43 12.15
CA GLU A 291 8.84 -2.80 10.88
C GLU A 291 7.86 -1.67 10.50
N LYS A 292 8.39 -0.51 10.09
CA LYS A 292 7.57 0.64 9.66
C LYS A 292 7.77 0.89 8.17
N MET A 293 6.73 0.62 7.38
CA MET A 293 6.77 0.73 5.93
C MET A 293 6.21 2.07 5.45
N LEU A 294 6.85 2.68 4.46
CA LEU A 294 6.38 3.91 3.85
C LEU A 294 4.97 3.78 3.26
N TYR A 295 4.70 2.66 2.56
CA TYR A 295 3.41 2.46 1.89
C TYR A 295 2.23 2.33 2.85
N ASP A 296 2.42 1.78 4.04
CA ASP A 296 1.38 1.73 5.07
C ASP A 296 1.11 3.13 5.61
N ASN A 297 2.15 3.84 5.99
CA ASN A 297 2.04 5.17 6.58
C ASN A 297 1.45 6.19 5.60
N GLY A 298 1.84 6.17 4.31
CA GLY A 298 1.27 7.04 3.30
C GLY A 298 -0.24 6.83 3.08
N GLN A 299 -0.67 5.57 3.04
CA GLN A 299 -2.09 5.22 2.92
C GLN A 299 -2.89 5.57 4.18
N LEU A 300 -2.31 5.36 5.36
CA LEU A 300 -2.95 5.70 6.62
C LEU A 300 -3.08 7.21 6.81
N VAL A 301 -2.11 8.02 6.40
CA VAL A 301 -2.24 9.48 6.35
C VAL A 301 -3.45 9.89 5.51
N SER A 302 -3.63 9.31 4.31
CA SER A 302 -4.84 9.53 3.48
C SER A 302 -6.12 9.15 4.23
N LEU A 303 -6.17 7.94 4.80
CA LEU A 303 -7.36 7.39 5.43
C LEU A 303 -7.80 8.19 6.66
N TYR A 304 -6.85 8.54 7.55
CA TYR A 304 -7.14 9.35 8.74
C TYR A 304 -7.56 10.78 8.37
N SER A 305 -6.98 11.36 7.31
CA SER A 305 -7.39 12.67 6.79
C SER A 305 -8.84 12.65 6.27
N GLU A 306 -9.22 11.65 5.48
CA GLU A 306 -10.60 11.46 5.01
C GLU A 306 -11.57 11.20 6.16
N ALA A 307 -11.17 10.41 7.15
CA ALA A 307 -11.97 10.14 8.34
C ALA A 307 -12.19 11.40 9.20
N PHE A 308 -11.16 12.24 9.34
CA PHE A 308 -11.28 13.54 10.02
C PHE A 308 -12.30 14.45 9.31
N GLN A 309 -12.27 14.54 7.97
CA GLN A 309 -13.23 15.36 7.23
C GLN A 309 -14.70 14.96 7.51
N LEU A 310 -14.95 13.66 7.76
CA LEU A 310 -16.29 13.14 8.07
C LEU A 310 -16.70 13.24 9.53
N THR A 311 -15.74 13.16 10.46
CA THR A 311 -16.02 12.98 11.90
C THR A 311 -15.62 14.17 12.75
N GLN A 312 -14.63 14.95 12.31
CA GLN A 312 -13.97 16.02 13.07
C GLN A 312 -13.36 15.49 14.39
N ASP A 313 -12.92 14.22 14.40
CA ASP A 313 -12.29 13.59 15.57
C ASP A 313 -10.82 14.04 15.66
N GLU A 314 -10.45 14.75 16.71
CA GLU A 314 -9.12 15.31 16.92
C GLU A 314 -8.02 14.24 17.00
N LEU A 315 -8.34 13.02 17.49
CA LEU A 315 -7.40 11.90 17.49
C LEU A 315 -6.89 11.62 16.06
N PHE A 316 -7.77 11.71 15.05
CA PHE A 316 -7.37 11.46 13.67
C PHE A 316 -6.47 12.55 13.12
N ARG A 317 -6.71 13.81 13.49
CA ARG A 317 -5.83 14.92 13.14
C ARG A 317 -4.43 14.72 13.75
N GLU A 318 -4.36 14.50 15.06
CA GLU A 318 -3.09 14.27 15.77
C GLU A 318 -2.31 13.09 15.17
N THR A 319 -3.00 11.99 14.87
CA THR A 319 -2.39 10.81 14.23
C THR A 319 -1.76 11.15 12.87
N VAL A 320 -2.41 11.99 12.06
CA VAL A 320 -1.86 12.44 10.77
C VAL A 320 -0.62 13.30 10.98
N TYR A 321 -0.68 14.31 11.87
CA TYR A 321 0.44 15.22 12.11
C TYR A 321 1.68 14.47 12.63
N ASP A 322 1.51 13.61 13.65
CA ASP A 322 2.59 12.82 14.21
C ASP A 322 3.17 11.82 13.17
N THR A 323 2.32 11.22 12.32
CA THR A 323 2.78 10.30 11.26
C THR A 323 3.56 11.02 10.16
N VAL A 324 3.10 12.20 9.74
CA VAL A 324 3.83 13.02 8.74
C VAL A 324 5.16 13.50 9.32
N GLU A 325 5.20 13.89 10.59
CA GLU A 325 6.45 14.29 11.27
C GLU A 325 7.43 13.10 11.36
N PHE A 326 6.95 11.90 11.70
CA PHE A 326 7.75 10.68 11.65
C PHE A 326 8.37 10.46 10.26
N ILE A 327 7.58 10.52 9.19
CA ILE A 327 8.09 10.36 7.82
C ILE A 327 9.13 11.44 7.49
N ARG A 328 8.88 12.68 7.89
CA ARG A 328 9.78 13.81 7.64
C ARG A 328 11.15 13.63 8.30
N LEU A 329 11.16 13.13 9.54
CA LEU A 329 12.38 12.99 10.33
C LEU A 329 13.14 11.69 10.05
N GLU A 330 12.42 10.59 9.80
CA GLU A 330 13.00 9.26 9.76
C GLU A 330 13.17 8.70 8.34
N LEU A 331 12.26 9.03 7.43
CA LEU A 331 12.21 8.43 6.11
C LEU A 331 12.40 9.44 4.96
N THR A 332 12.85 10.67 5.20
CA THR A 332 13.01 11.67 4.14
C THR A 332 14.47 11.96 3.85
N ASN A 333 14.88 11.84 2.60
CA ASN A 333 16.22 12.22 2.16
C ASN A 333 16.37 13.73 1.91
N ALA A 334 17.61 14.18 1.74
CA ALA A 334 17.91 15.60 1.55
C ALA A 334 17.30 16.22 0.26
N GLU A 335 16.93 15.40 -0.73
CA GLU A 335 16.39 15.85 -2.02
C GLU A 335 14.85 15.84 -2.06
N GLY A 336 14.18 15.21 -1.08
CA GLY A 336 12.71 15.12 -0.96
C GLY A 336 12.12 13.78 -1.42
N GLY A 337 12.95 12.76 -1.64
CA GLY A 337 12.52 11.38 -1.77
C GLY A 337 12.29 10.75 -0.40
N PHE A 338 11.36 9.80 -0.31
CA PHE A 338 11.10 9.05 0.90
C PHE A 338 11.73 7.67 0.82
N TYR A 339 12.46 7.28 1.86
CA TYR A 339 13.03 5.96 2.04
C TYR A 339 11.94 4.89 2.28
N SER A 340 12.27 3.62 2.05
CA SER A 340 11.27 2.55 2.00
C SER A 340 10.77 2.10 3.37
N SER A 341 11.67 1.90 4.36
CA SER A 341 11.26 1.32 5.64
C SER A 341 12.30 1.46 6.74
N LEU A 342 11.84 1.24 7.98
CA LEU A 342 12.67 0.90 9.14
C LEU A 342 12.46 -0.57 9.50
N ASP A 343 13.56 -1.25 9.86
CA ASP A 343 13.57 -2.63 10.29
C ASP A 343 12.77 -2.84 11.59
N ALA A 344 12.27 -4.05 11.81
CA ALA A 344 11.69 -4.45 13.07
C ALA A 344 12.73 -4.59 14.18
N ASP A 345 13.96 -4.99 13.82
CA ASP A 345 15.03 -5.36 14.74
C ASP A 345 15.95 -4.16 15.05
N SER A 346 16.40 -4.11 16.32
CA SER A 346 17.53 -3.31 16.75
C SER A 346 18.44 -4.19 17.59
N GLU A 347 19.76 -4.23 17.25
CA GLU A 347 20.74 -5.11 17.90
C GLU A 347 20.35 -6.60 17.88
N GLY A 348 19.59 -7.02 16.85
CA GLY A 348 19.13 -8.41 16.67
C GLY A 348 17.94 -8.81 17.55
N GLU A 349 17.30 -7.87 18.23
CA GLU A 349 16.08 -8.06 19.02
C GLU A 349 14.93 -7.25 18.43
N GLU A 350 13.77 -7.91 18.19
CA GLU A 350 12.58 -7.26 17.67
C GLU A 350 12.01 -6.24 18.67
N GLY A 351 11.71 -5.03 18.20
CA GLY A 351 11.09 -3.97 18.96
C GLY A 351 11.94 -3.29 20.03
N LYS A 352 13.20 -3.71 20.25
CA LYS A 352 14.07 -3.21 21.32
C LYS A 352 14.18 -1.68 21.39
N PHE A 353 14.18 -1.02 20.26
CA PHE A 353 14.24 0.43 20.16
C PHE A 353 13.00 1.12 20.77
N TYR A 354 11.83 0.49 20.66
CA TYR A 354 10.53 1.10 20.96
C TYR A 354 10.02 0.84 22.38
N VAL A 355 10.43 -0.28 23.00
CA VAL A 355 9.86 -0.78 24.25
C VAL A 355 10.71 -0.43 25.47
N PHE A 356 10.08 -0.40 26.65
CA PHE A 356 10.72 -0.01 27.91
C PHE A 356 10.29 -0.92 29.05
N THR A 357 11.19 -1.24 29.98
CA THR A 357 10.83 -1.79 31.28
C THR A 357 10.24 -0.69 32.17
N LYS A 358 9.43 -1.06 33.15
CA LYS A 358 8.88 -0.08 34.12
C LYS A 358 9.97 0.61 34.93
N GLU A 359 11.10 -0.06 35.17
CA GLU A 359 12.24 0.53 35.86
C GLU A 359 12.96 1.59 35.00
N GLU A 360 13.15 1.34 33.69
CA GLU A 360 13.64 2.36 32.77
C GLU A 360 12.72 3.59 32.75
N LEU A 361 11.39 3.38 32.67
CA LEU A 361 10.42 4.48 32.68
C LEU A 361 10.51 5.30 33.97
N ARG A 362 10.70 4.65 35.13
CA ARG A 362 10.90 5.35 36.43
C ARG A 362 12.16 6.21 36.42
N GLN A 363 13.25 5.72 35.86
CA GLN A 363 14.50 6.48 35.74
C GLN A 363 14.36 7.68 34.80
N ILE A 364 13.57 7.56 33.72
CA ILE A 364 13.36 8.62 32.73
C ILE A 364 12.39 9.69 33.24
N LEU A 365 11.30 9.29 33.90
CA LEU A 365 10.15 10.15 34.21
C LEU A 365 10.10 10.62 35.66
N GLY A 366 10.81 9.91 36.59
CA GLY A 366 10.79 10.21 38.03
C GLY A 366 9.40 10.11 38.61
N ASP A 367 8.95 11.16 39.28
CA ASP A 367 7.63 11.21 39.96
C ASP A 367 6.44 11.17 39.00
N GLU A 368 6.65 11.42 37.70
CA GLU A 368 5.58 11.35 36.68
C GLU A 368 5.33 9.92 36.19
N GLU A 369 6.24 8.96 36.49
CA GLU A 369 6.15 7.59 35.98
C GLU A 369 4.82 6.88 36.32
N PRO A 370 4.25 6.97 37.52
CA PRO A 370 2.99 6.29 37.79
C PRO A 370 1.84 6.75 36.88
N LEU A 371 1.71 8.07 36.67
CA LEU A 371 0.67 8.62 35.81
C LEU A 371 0.89 8.26 34.34
N PHE A 372 2.15 8.29 33.87
CA PHE A 372 2.52 7.82 32.54
C PHE A 372 2.18 6.33 32.37
N SER A 373 2.52 5.50 33.35
CA SER A 373 2.24 4.06 33.30
C SER A 373 0.75 3.76 33.26
N ASP A 374 -0.06 4.52 33.99
CA ASP A 374 -1.52 4.38 33.93
C ASP A 374 -2.05 4.81 32.56
N TYR A 375 -1.55 5.91 31.98
CA TYR A 375 -1.98 6.41 30.68
C TYR A 375 -1.62 5.45 29.52
N TYR A 376 -0.39 4.89 29.53
CA TYR A 376 0.11 3.99 28.49
C TYR A 376 0.06 2.51 28.86
N ASN A 377 -0.67 2.14 29.93
CA ASN A 377 -0.89 0.77 30.38
C ASN A 377 0.40 -0.03 30.65
N CYS A 378 1.42 0.60 31.23
CA CYS A 378 2.69 -0.04 31.55
C CYS A 378 2.63 -0.76 32.89
N THR A 379 3.07 -2.01 32.92
CA THR A 379 3.08 -2.84 34.14
C THR A 379 4.49 -3.31 34.52
N ALA A 380 4.69 -3.74 35.75
CA ALA A 380 5.98 -4.28 36.18
C ALA A 380 6.32 -5.62 35.52
N ALA A 381 5.29 -6.41 35.14
CA ALA A 381 5.48 -7.67 34.44
C ALA A 381 5.81 -7.44 32.94
N GLY A 382 5.46 -6.27 32.40
CA GLY A 382 5.50 -5.99 30.99
C GLY A 382 4.34 -6.64 30.22
N ASN A 383 4.17 -6.22 28.96
CA ASN A 383 3.25 -6.80 27.99
C ASN A 383 3.99 -7.28 26.72
N TRP A 384 5.32 -7.26 26.76
CA TRP A 384 6.23 -7.70 25.72
C TRP A 384 7.39 -8.52 26.32
N GLU A 385 8.23 -9.09 25.47
CA GLU A 385 9.38 -9.90 25.85
C GLU A 385 10.29 -9.22 26.88
N HIS A 386 10.91 -10.01 27.75
CA HIS A 386 11.85 -9.56 28.77
C HIS A 386 11.30 -8.53 29.78
N GLY A 387 9.98 -8.56 30.05
CA GLY A 387 9.34 -7.65 30.99
C GLY A 387 9.26 -6.20 30.51
N ARG A 388 9.37 -5.98 29.22
CA ARG A 388 9.23 -4.67 28.58
C ARG A 388 7.76 -4.36 28.27
N ASN A 389 7.47 -3.09 28.05
CA ASN A 389 6.13 -2.60 27.73
C ASN A 389 6.11 -1.97 26.34
N ILE A 390 5.15 -2.41 25.54
CA ILE A 390 4.63 -1.70 24.38
C ILE A 390 3.65 -0.66 24.90
N LEU A 391 3.84 0.59 24.51
CA LEU A 391 2.97 1.68 24.92
C LEU A 391 1.66 1.64 24.11
N HIS A 392 0.52 1.69 24.79
CA HIS A 392 -0.80 1.71 24.16
C HIS A 392 -1.81 2.42 25.05
N ARG A 393 -2.89 2.92 24.48
CA ARG A 393 -3.98 3.61 25.19
C ARG A 393 -5.23 2.72 25.24
N ARG A 394 -6.17 3.04 26.13
CA ARG A 394 -7.45 2.33 26.28
C ARG A 394 -8.66 3.25 26.40
N GLU A 395 -8.43 4.52 26.58
CA GLU A 395 -9.48 5.52 26.76
C GLU A 395 -9.09 6.88 26.16
N THR A 396 -10.07 7.77 26.08
CA THR A 396 -9.83 9.13 25.57
C THR A 396 -9.11 9.97 26.61
N ASP A 397 -8.45 11.05 26.16
CA ASP A 397 -7.75 11.99 27.03
C ASP A 397 -8.69 12.65 28.03
N GLU A 398 -9.94 12.95 27.62
CA GLU A 398 -10.95 13.51 28.52
C GLU A 398 -11.35 12.55 29.61
N ALA A 399 -11.53 11.26 29.28
CA ALA A 399 -11.88 10.24 30.27
C ALA A 399 -10.73 10.03 31.28
N PHE A 400 -9.50 9.91 30.77
CA PHE A 400 -8.31 9.80 31.61
C PHE A 400 -8.11 11.03 32.51
N ALA A 401 -8.19 12.25 31.97
CA ALA A 401 -8.05 13.47 32.73
C ALA A 401 -9.11 13.59 33.83
N ALA A 402 -10.35 13.18 33.54
CA ALA A 402 -11.44 13.16 34.52
C ALA A 402 -11.19 12.12 35.64
N ALA A 403 -10.75 10.92 35.29
CA ALA A 403 -10.45 9.84 36.26
C ALA A 403 -9.32 10.27 37.23
N HIS A 404 -8.30 10.94 36.72
CA HIS A 404 -7.17 11.44 37.52
C HIS A 404 -7.32 12.86 38.06
N GLN A 405 -8.49 13.50 37.91
CA GLN A 405 -8.82 14.85 38.40
C GLN A 405 -7.83 15.93 37.95
N LEU A 406 -7.34 15.79 36.69
CA LEU A 406 -6.44 16.77 36.11
C LEU A 406 -7.20 18.02 35.68
N ALA A 407 -6.60 19.18 35.88
CA ALA A 407 -7.17 20.43 35.40
C ALA A 407 -7.11 20.50 33.84
N PRO A 408 -8.05 21.23 33.21
CA PRO A 408 -8.01 21.41 31.75
C PRO A 408 -6.65 21.90 31.26
N GLY A 409 -6.10 21.27 30.21
CA GLY A 409 -4.82 21.60 29.60
C GLY A 409 -3.60 20.91 30.22
N VAL A 410 -3.71 20.33 31.44
CA VAL A 410 -2.56 19.69 32.11
C VAL A 410 -2.12 18.41 31.37
N LEU A 411 -3.06 17.56 30.97
CA LEU A 411 -2.73 16.29 30.31
C LEU A 411 -1.96 16.49 29.01
N PRO A 412 -2.35 17.37 28.07
CA PRO A 412 -1.57 17.62 26.84
C PRO A 412 -0.14 18.12 27.12
N GLU A 413 0.07 18.94 28.16
CA GLU A 413 1.41 19.38 28.56
C GLU A 413 2.26 18.21 29.09
N LEU A 414 1.65 17.33 29.91
CA LEU A 414 2.31 16.13 30.41
C LEU A 414 2.69 15.17 29.26
N ILE A 415 1.77 14.89 28.34
CA ILE A 415 2.02 14.02 27.18
C ILE A 415 3.19 14.57 26.36
N THR A 416 3.20 15.87 26.09
CA THR A 416 4.29 16.53 25.38
C THR A 416 5.62 16.37 26.11
N GLY A 417 5.64 16.60 27.41
CA GLY A 417 6.83 16.43 28.26
C GLY A 417 7.32 14.98 28.30
N TRP A 418 6.43 14.02 28.41
CA TRP A 418 6.75 12.59 28.39
C TRP A 418 7.35 12.17 27.05
N LYS A 419 6.71 12.54 25.93
CA LYS A 419 7.23 12.27 24.59
C LYS A 419 8.65 12.79 24.43
N GLN A 420 8.92 14.04 24.85
CA GLN A 420 10.27 14.63 24.79
C GLN A 420 11.32 13.86 25.61
N LYS A 421 10.99 13.48 26.85
CA LYS A 421 11.90 12.71 27.72
C LYS A 421 12.22 11.32 27.13
N ILE A 422 11.20 10.63 26.62
CA ILE A 422 11.37 9.31 25.99
C ILE A 422 12.19 9.42 24.69
N MET A 423 11.91 10.44 23.86
CA MET A 423 12.67 10.67 22.62
C MET A 423 14.15 10.97 22.90
N ALA A 424 14.46 11.70 23.95
CA ALA A 424 15.85 11.95 24.35
C ALA A 424 16.61 10.66 24.67
N VAL A 425 15.93 9.66 25.28
CA VAL A 425 16.50 8.34 25.54
C VAL A 425 16.61 7.50 24.26
N ARG A 426 15.58 7.52 23.41
CA ARG A 426 15.62 6.82 22.12
C ARG A 426 16.74 7.33 21.22
N ALA A 427 17.06 8.63 21.27
CA ALA A 427 18.10 9.24 20.45
C ALA A 427 19.51 8.65 20.68
N VAL A 428 19.74 8.04 21.84
CA VAL A 428 21.02 7.38 22.17
C VAL A 428 20.99 5.86 22.07
N ARG A 429 19.82 5.27 21.79
CA ARG A 429 19.69 3.83 21.50
C ARG A 429 20.20 3.53 20.08
N VAL A 430 20.64 2.30 19.86
CA VAL A 430 20.93 1.80 18.50
C VAL A 430 19.61 1.78 17.71
N ARG A 431 19.62 2.46 16.55
CA ARG A 431 18.43 2.59 15.72
C ARG A 431 18.15 1.32 14.93
N PRO A 432 16.87 1.04 14.60
CA PRO A 432 16.54 0.05 13.60
C PRO A 432 17.23 0.34 12.25
N GLY A 433 17.50 -0.70 11.48
CA GLY A 433 18.05 -0.57 10.15
C GLY A 433 17.16 0.27 9.24
N LEU A 434 17.77 1.17 8.48
CA LEU A 434 17.07 1.97 7.48
C LEU A 434 17.24 1.34 6.11
N ASP A 435 16.14 1.00 5.46
CA ASP A 435 16.12 0.69 4.03
C ASP A 435 16.02 1.99 3.23
N ASP A 436 17.18 2.51 2.83
CA ASP A 436 17.35 3.82 2.20
C ASP A 436 17.14 3.84 0.67
N LYS A 437 16.59 2.76 0.10
CA LYS A 437 16.11 2.81 -1.30
C LYS A 437 14.82 3.62 -1.39
N VAL A 438 14.60 4.24 -2.53
CA VAL A 438 13.41 5.05 -2.85
C VAL A 438 12.61 4.32 -3.91
N LEU A 439 11.42 3.83 -3.55
CA LEU A 439 10.50 3.14 -4.47
C LEU A 439 9.46 4.11 -5.02
N THR A 440 9.28 4.11 -6.33
CA THR A 440 8.42 5.08 -7.05
C THR A 440 6.97 5.02 -6.59
N GLY A 441 6.37 3.84 -6.59
CA GLY A 441 4.97 3.67 -6.18
C GLY A 441 4.73 4.06 -4.72
N TRP A 442 5.66 3.71 -3.80
CA TRP A 442 5.51 4.04 -2.38
C TRP A 442 5.67 5.54 -2.11
N ASN A 443 6.56 6.20 -2.84
CA ASN A 443 6.67 7.66 -2.81
C ASN A 443 5.38 8.32 -3.30
N ALA A 444 4.75 7.78 -4.34
CA ALA A 444 3.48 8.28 -4.83
C ALA A 444 2.32 8.07 -3.82
N LEU A 445 2.31 6.98 -3.04
CA LEU A 445 1.36 6.78 -1.94
C LEU A 445 1.54 7.83 -0.85
N MET A 446 2.77 8.15 -0.47
CA MET A 446 3.01 9.20 0.53
C MET A 446 2.68 10.60 -0.02
N LEU A 447 2.99 10.86 -1.30
CA LEU A 447 2.58 12.08 -2.00
C LEU A 447 1.05 12.24 -1.98
N GLN A 448 0.29 11.17 -2.26
CA GLN A 448 -1.17 11.16 -2.13
C GLN A 448 -1.61 11.46 -0.69
N GLY A 449 -0.98 10.82 0.30
CA GLY A 449 -1.25 11.07 1.72
C GLY A 449 -1.09 12.54 2.11
N LEU A 450 0.00 13.16 1.68
CA LEU A 450 0.26 14.58 1.93
C LEU A 450 -0.76 15.51 1.25
N THR A 451 -1.19 15.19 0.03
CA THR A 451 -2.24 15.98 -0.66
C THR A 451 -3.60 15.85 0.03
N ASP A 452 -3.94 14.65 0.52
CA ASP A 452 -5.18 14.42 1.27
C ASP A 452 -5.13 15.09 2.66
N ALA A 453 -3.97 15.08 3.33
CA ALA A 453 -3.77 15.82 4.57
C ALA A 453 -3.87 17.35 4.35
N TYR A 454 -3.27 17.89 3.28
CA TYR A 454 -3.43 19.28 2.93
C TYR A 454 -4.90 19.67 2.67
N ARG A 455 -5.65 18.83 1.98
CA ARG A 455 -7.11 19.04 1.79
C ARG A 455 -7.85 19.12 3.11
N ALA A 456 -7.56 18.20 4.03
CA ALA A 456 -8.28 18.09 5.28
C ALA A 456 -7.96 19.24 6.26
N PHE A 457 -6.71 19.64 6.33
CA PHE A 457 -6.22 20.54 7.39
C PHE A 457 -5.83 21.93 6.90
N GLY A 458 -5.54 22.10 5.60
CA GLY A 458 -5.05 23.36 5.04
C GLY A 458 -3.63 23.73 5.50
N GLU A 459 -2.84 22.75 6.01
CA GLU A 459 -1.49 22.99 6.51
C GLU A 459 -0.51 23.17 5.34
N PRO A 460 0.08 24.37 5.13
CA PRO A 460 0.91 24.65 3.98
C PRO A 460 2.16 23.76 3.88
N GLU A 461 2.72 23.31 5.01
CA GLU A 461 3.91 22.48 5.03
C GLU A 461 3.66 21.13 4.35
N PHE A 462 2.46 20.56 4.49
CA PHE A 462 2.09 19.30 3.80
C PHE A 462 2.18 19.45 2.28
N LEU A 463 1.71 20.57 1.74
CA LEU A 463 1.81 20.85 0.31
C LEU A 463 3.26 21.08 -0.14
N VAL A 464 4.06 21.80 0.64
CA VAL A 464 5.49 22.04 0.35
C VAL A 464 6.24 20.73 0.26
N VAL A 465 6.02 19.80 1.20
CA VAL A 465 6.65 18.47 1.21
C VAL A 465 6.15 17.63 0.02
N ALA A 466 4.84 17.66 -0.27
CA ALA A 466 4.23 16.98 -1.40
C ALA A 466 4.85 17.43 -2.74
N GLU A 467 4.91 18.73 -2.99
CA GLU A 467 5.52 19.27 -4.22
C GLU A 467 7.00 18.97 -4.33
N ARG A 468 7.73 18.95 -3.22
CA ARG A 468 9.15 18.58 -3.21
C ARG A 468 9.33 17.13 -3.61
N ASN A 469 8.50 16.22 -3.09
CA ASN A 469 8.52 14.82 -3.48
C ASN A 469 8.13 14.62 -4.95
N ALA A 470 7.10 15.29 -5.44
CA ALA A 470 6.73 15.25 -6.85
C ALA A 470 7.87 15.71 -7.78
N ARG A 471 8.63 16.75 -7.38
CA ARG A 471 9.83 17.20 -8.10
C ARG A 471 10.95 16.16 -8.04
N PHE A 472 11.12 15.47 -6.90
CA PHE A 472 12.08 14.38 -6.77
C PHE A 472 11.75 13.22 -7.73
N ILE A 473 10.49 12.79 -7.80
CA ILE A 473 10.04 11.74 -8.74
C ILE A 473 10.38 12.13 -10.19
N GLU A 474 10.08 13.37 -10.57
CA GLU A 474 10.38 13.87 -11.93
C GLU A 474 11.87 13.96 -12.25
N ALA A 475 12.70 14.28 -11.28
CA ALA A 475 14.14 14.45 -11.48
C ALA A 475 14.93 13.13 -11.44
N ASN A 476 14.51 12.17 -10.58
CA ASN A 476 15.33 11.01 -10.24
C ASN A 476 14.71 9.66 -10.67
N LEU A 477 13.39 9.61 -10.94
CA LEU A 477 12.67 8.35 -11.20
C LEU A 477 12.05 8.29 -12.60
N ARG A 478 12.45 9.20 -13.52
CA ARG A 478 12.00 9.19 -14.93
C ARG A 478 12.93 8.35 -15.79
N ASP A 479 12.35 7.49 -16.64
CA ASP A 479 13.00 6.74 -17.72
C ASP A 479 12.47 7.24 -19.07
N GLY A 480 12.96 8.36 -19.54
CA GLY A 480 12.43 9.00 -20.72
C GLY A 480 10.94 9.32 -20.59
N ALA A 481 10.08 8.62 -21.36
CA ALA A 481 8.62 8.71 -21.23
C ALA A 481 8.07 7.84 -20.09
N GLY A 482 8.84 6.88 -19.58
CA GLY A 482 8.47 5.93 -18.55
C GLY A 482 8.96 6.31 -17.14
N LEU A 483 8.89 5.34 -16.23
CA LEU A 483 9.33 5.42 -14.84
C LEU A 483 10.32 4.30 -14.53
N PHE A 484 11.27 4.56 -13.62
CA PHE A 484 12.01 3.53 -12.92
C PHE A 484 11.24 3.07 -11.67
N ARG A 485 11.48 1.81 -11.23
CA ARG A 485 10.95 1.25 -10.00
C ARG A 485 11.64 1.84 -8.77
N THR A 486 12.96 1.93 -8.79
CA THR A 486 13.77 2.23 -7.60
C THR A 486 14.88 3.23 -7.91
N CYS A 487 15.26 4.00 -6.90
CA CYS A 487 16.44 4.85 -6.91
C CYS A 487 17.19 4.75 -5.56
N LYS A 488 18.51 4.59 -5.63
CA LYS A 488 19.38 4.67 -4.46
C LYS A 488 20.69 5.35 -4.82
N ASN A 489 21.14 6.27 -3.99
CA ASN A 489 22.39 7.02 -4.17
C ASN A 489 22.49 7.69 -5.56
N GLY A 490 21.38 8.25 -6.06
CA GLY A 490 21.32 8.89 -7.37
C GLY A 490 21.33 7.92 -8.57
N ARG A 491 21.31 6.62 -8.34
CA ARG A 491 21.20 5.60 -9.39
C ARG A 491 19.78 5.03 -9.40
N ALA A 492 19.02 5.37 -10.44
CA ALA A 492 17.72 4.75 -10.71
C ALA A 492 17.91 3.47 -11.54
N SER A 493 17.10 2.46 -11.26
CA SER A 493 17.19 1.16 -11.94
C SER A 493 15.85 0.44 -11.95
N ILE A 494 15.75 -0.60 -12.74
CA ILE A 494 14.57 -1.44 -12.97
C ILE A 494 13.42 -0.62 -13.55
N SER A 495 12.88 -1.04 -14.68
CA SER A 495 11.71 -0.40 -15.30
C SER A 495 10.51 -0.48 -14.36
N GLY A 496 9.76 0.60 -14.23
CA GLY A 496 8.57 0.68 -13.39
C GLY A 496 7.50 -0.32 -13.78
N PHE A 497 6.81 -0.84 -12.78
CA PHE A 497 5.66 -1.73 -12.93
C PHE A 497 4.36 -0.92 -13.01
N LEU A 498 3.26 -1.55 -13.39
CA LEU A 498 1.95 -0.89 -13.46
C LEU A 498 1.59 -0.18 -12.15
N GLU A 499 1.95 -0.75 -11.00
CA GLU A 499 1.79 -0.14 -9.66
C GLU A 499 2.42 1.25 -9.61
N ASP A 500 3.68 1.38 -10.06
CA ASP A 500 4.40 2.65 -10.03
C ASP A 500 3.70 3.72 -10.86
N TYR A 501 3.30 3.37 -12.08
CA TYR A 501 2.56 4.30 -12.95
C TYR A 501 1.21 4.66 -12.39
N ALA A 502 0.42 3.68 -11.95
CA ALA A 502 -0.92 3.89 -11.45
C ALA A 502 -0.94 4.84 -10.25
N LEU A 503 -0.04 4.62 -9.28
CA LEU A 503 0.07 5.44 -8.08
C LEU A 503 0.61 6.86 -8.38
N VAL A 504 1.60 7.00 -9.27
CA VAL A 504 2.10 8.34 -9.68
C VAL A 504 1.03 9.13 -10.43
N ILE A 505 0.28 8.49 -11.33
CA ILE A 505 -0.85 9.13 -12.04
C ILE A 505 -1.88 9.62 -11.02
N GLN A 506 -2.28 8.78 -10.07
CA GLN A 506 -3.23 9.12 -9.00
C GLN A 506 -2.75 10.33 -8.20
N ALA A 507 -1.50 10.31 -7.74
CA ALA A 507 -0.92 11.39 -6.95
C ALA A 507 -0.81 12.71 -7.73
N TYR A 508 -0.48 12.66 -9.04
CA TYR A 508 -0.40 13.86 -9.87
C TYR A 508 -1.78 14.47 -10.17
N ILE A 509 -2.83 13.65 -10.36
CA ILE A 509 -4.20 14.16 -10.45
C ILE A 509 -4.57 14.86 -9.14
N SER A 510 -4.27 14.25 -7.99
CA SER A 510 -4.55 14.84 -6.67
C SER A 510 -3.76 16.11 -6.42
N LEU A 511 -2.49 16.16 -6.84
CA LEU A 511 -1.66 17.36 -6.72
C LEU A 511 -2.18 18.50 -7.62
N TYR A 512 -2.70 18.19 -8.83
CA TYR A 512 -3.40 19.16 -9.64
C TYR A 512 -4.60 19.75 -8.91
N GLU A 513 -5.46 18.91 -8.34
CA GLU A 513 -6.70 19.35 -7.69
C GLU A 513 -6.46 20.19 -6.42
N VAL A 514 -5.28 20.11 -5.80
CA VAL A 514 -4.91 20.95 -4.63
C VAL A 514 -4.04 22.16 -4.99
N THR A 515 -3.60 22.30 -6.26
CA THR A 515 -2.74 23.42 -6.68
C THR A 515 -3.25 24.16 -7.91
N PHE A 516 -4.22 23.59 -8.62
CA PHE A 516 -4.65 24.00 -9.97
C PHE A 516 -3.51 24.18 -10.97
N THR A 517 -2.35 23.59 -10.70
CA THR A 517 -1.18 23.62 -11.58
C THR A 517 -1.31 22.59 -12.69
N GLU A 518 -1.79 22.98 -13.85
CA GLU A 518 -2.15 22.10 -14.99
C GLU A 518 -1.03 21.14 -15.41
N ARG A 519 0.23 21.50 -15.22
CA ARG A 519 1.36 20.63 -15.57
C ARG A 519 1.27 19.24 -14.93
N TRP A 520 0.71 19.12 -13.72
CA TRP A 520 0.56 17.83 -13.04
C TRP A 520 -0.47 16.94 -13.74
N LEU A 521 -1.57 17.52 -14.15
CA LEU A 521 -2.59 16.81 -14.91
C LEU A 521 -2.06 16.36 -16.29
N ARG A 522 -1.28 17.21 -16.99
CA ARG A 522 -0.63 16.86 -18.28
C ARG A 522 0.39 15.74 -18.12
N LYS A 523 1.14 15.71 -16.99
CA LYS A 523 2.05 14.62 -16.68
C LYS A 523 1.30 13.31 -16.40
N ALA A 524 0.20 13.37 -15.65
CA ALA A 524 -0.68 12.22 -15.43
C ALA A 524 -1.24 11.68 -16.75
N GLU A 525 -1.68 12.55 -17.66
CA GLU A 525 -2.13 12.18 -18.99
C GLU A 525 -1.03 11.47 -19.81
N THR A 526 0.18 12.04 -19.84
CA THR A 526 1.34 11.46 -20.56
C THR A 526 1.68 10.07 -20.05
N LEU A 527 1.69 9.86 -18.72
CA LEU A 527 1.91 8.54 -18.13
C LEU A 527 0.78 7.56 -18.43
N THR A 528 -0.47 8.04 -18.48
CA THR A 528 -1.63 7.22 -18.84
C THR A 528 -1.53 6.74 -20.31
N GLU A 529 -1.16 7.62 -21.24
CA GLU A 529 -0.92 7.23 -22.63
C GLU A 529 0.21 6.19 -22.74
N TYR A 530 1.27 6.36 -21.96
CA TYR A 530 2.34 5.37 -21.91
C TYR A 530 1.85 4.00 -21.40
N VAL A 531 1.04 3.97 -20.34
CA VAL A 531 0.45 2.74 -19.79
C VAL A 531 -0.46 2.08 -20.82
N LEU A 532 -1.31 2.84 -21.50
CA LEU A 532 -2.18 2.32 -22.57
C LEU A 532 -1.38 1.69 -23.71
N ALA A 533 -0.21 2.25 -24.06
CA ALA A 533 0.63 1.75 -25.13
C ALA A 533 1.42 0.48 -24.76
N ASN A 534 1.84 0.33 -23.49
CA ASN A 534 2.83 -0.69 -23.11
C ASN A 534 2.32 -1.77 -22.15
N PHE A 535 1.21 -1.53 -21.42
CA PHE A 535 0.69 -2.46 -20.42
C PHE A 535 -0.69 -3.02 -20.77
N PHE A 536 -1.44 -2.40 -21.67
CA PHE A 536 -2.82 -2.73 -21.96
C PHE A 536 -2.97 -4.05 -22.71
N ASP A 537 -3.88 -4.90 -22.25
CA ASP A 537 -4.35 -6.09 -22.96
C ASP A 537 -5.70 -5.82 -23.63
N PRO A 538 -5.76 -5.69 -24.95
CA PRO A 538 -7.01 -5.44 -25.66
C PRO A 538 -8.00 -6.62 -25.59
N THR A 539 -7.53 -7.84 -25.28
CA THR A 539 -8.35 -9.04 -25.20
C THR A 539 -9.18 -9.08 -23.91
N GLU A 540 -8.54 -8.87 -22.77
CA GLU A 540 -9.21 -8.84 -21.47
C GLU A 540 -9.55 -7.41 -21.02
N ARG A 541 -9.20 -6.37 -21.79
CA ARG A 541 -9.49 -4.97 -21.44
C ARG A 541 -8.97 -4.57 -20.06
N LEU A 542 -7.83 -5.13 -19.64
CA LEU A 542 -7.14 -4.94 -18.38
C LEU A 542 -5.66 -4.69 -18.67
N PHE A 543 -4.88 -4.38 -17.64
CA PHE A 543 -3.47 -4.08 -17.78
C PHE A 543 -2.61 -5.20 -17.20
N PHE A 544 -1.57 -5.60 -17.93
CA PHE A 544 -0.50 -6.43 -17.39
C PHE A 544 0.29 -5.66 -16.33
N TYR A 545 0.89 -6.39 -15.39
CA TYR A 545 1.71 -5.79 -14.34
C TYR A 545 3.06 -5.27 -14.86
N THR A 546 3.62 -5.93 -15.87
CA THR A 546 4.93 -5.60 -16.47
C THR A 546 4.78 -4.89 -17.82
N ASP A 547 5.72 -3.97 -18.11
CA ASP A 547 5.88 -3.34 -19.43
C ASP A 547 6.11 -4.39 -20.53
N SER A 548 5.54 -4.21 -21.70
CA SER A 548 5.74 -5.13 -22.85
C SER A 548 7.18 -5.16 -23.38
N ARG A 549 7.99 -4.19 -23.01
CA ARG A 549 9.40 -4.06 -23.37
C ARG A 549 10.34 -4.62 -22.27
N ALA A 550 9.81 -4.98 -21.12
CA ALA A 550 10.60 -5.57 -20.03
C ALA A 550 11.10 -6.97 -20.40
N GLU A 551 12.13 -7.45 -19.67
CA GLU A 551 12.62 -8.81 -19.81
C GLU A 551 11.46 -9.83 -19.61
N PRO A 552 11.26 -10.78 -20.53
CA PRO A 552 10.17 -11.73 -20.41
C PRO A 552 10.43 -12.70 -19.27
N LEU A 553 9.45 -12.84 -18.38
CA LEU A 553 9.40 -13.86 -17.34
C LEU A 553 8.57 -15.08 -17.83
N ILE A 554 8.56 -16.15 -17.02
CA ILE A 554 7.77 -17.38 -17.32
C ILE A 554 6.26 -17.13 -17.42
N ALA A 555 5.75 -16.05 -16.84
CA ALA A 555 4.37 -15.60 -16.98
C ALA A 555 4.29 -14.07 -16.92
N ARG A 556 3.31 -13.47 -17.60
CA ARG A 556 2.99 -12.06 -17.54
C ARG A 556 1.65 -11.88 -16.83
N LYS A 557 1.70 -11.36 -15.62
CA LYS A 557 0.57 -11.31 -14.67
C LYS A 557 -0.25 -10.02 -14.80
N LYS A 558 -1.49 -10.08 -14.30
CA LYS A 558 -2.36 -8.93 -14.04
C LYS A 558 -2.71 -8.91 -12.57
N GLU A 559 -2.43 -7.82 -11.90
CA GLU A 559 -2.78 -7.64 -10.51
C GLU A 559 -4.20 -7.09 -10.40
N LEU A 560 -5.11 -7.91 -9.87
CA LEU A 560 -6.54 -7.60 -9.77
C LEU A 560 -7.05 -7.51 -8.34
N PHE A 561 -6.39 -8.18 -7.39
CA PHE A 561 -6.79 -8.26 -5.99
C PHE A 561 -6.01 -7.27 -5.14
N ASP A 562 -6.73 -6.54 -4.30
CA ASP A 562 -6.13 -5.68 -3.30
C ASP A 562 -5.37 -6.53 -2.26
N ASN A 563 -4.22 -6.04 -1.88
CA ASN A 563 -3.42 -6.53 -0.77
C ASN A 563 -3.25 -5.36 0.22
N VAL A 564 -2.11 -5.26 0.90
CA VAL A 564 -1.76 -4.08 1.74
C VAL A 564 -1.69 -2.78 0.92
N ILE A 565 -1.44 -2.90 -0.38
CA ILE A 565 -1.58 -1.82 -1.39
C ILE A 565 -2.75 -2.20 -2.31
N PRO A 566 -3.59 -1.24 -2.76
CA PRO A 566 -4.64 -1.49 -3.73
C PRO A 566 -4.09 -2.03 -5.06
N ALA A 567 -4.82 -2.94 -5.68
CA ALA A 567 -4.43 -3.53 -6.97
C ALA A 567 -4.22 -2.46 -8.04
N SER A 568 -3.10 -2.54 -8.75
CA SER A 568 -2.69 -1.57 -9.77
C SER A 568 -3.74 -1.37 -10.88
N ASN A 569 -4.44 -2.44 -11.29
CA ASN A 569 -5.56 -2.34 -12.22
C ASN A 569 -6.74 -1.54 -11.67
N SER A 570 -7.07 -1.69 -10.38
CA SER A 570 -8.15 -0.92 -9.75
C SER A 570 -7.79 0.56 -9.65
N VAL A 571 -6.53 0.88 -9.31
CA VAL A 571 -6.02 2.26 -9.27
C VAL A 571 -6.06 2.89 -10.68
N MET A 572 -5.64 2.14 -11.71
CA MET A 572 -5.73 2.62 -13.10
C MET A 572 -7.17 2.88 -13.53
N ALA A 573 -8.14 2.05 -13.14
CA ALA A 573 -9.54 2.29 -13.46
C ALA A 573 -10.07 3.59 -12.81
N HIS A 574 -9.71 3.87 -11.56
CA HIS A 574 -10.00 5.17 -10.92
C HIS A 574 -9.32 6.34 -11.65
N ASN A 575 -8.06 6.19 -12.03
CA ASN A 575 -7.30 7.23 -12.74
C ASN A 575 -7.94 7.55 -14.10
N LEU A 576 -8.27 6.53 -14.88
CA LEU A 576 -8.95 6.68 -16.16
C LEU A 576 -10.27 7.43 -16.01
N ARG A 577 -11.08 7.08 -15.00
CA ARG A 577 -12.32 7.79 -14.72
C ARG A 577 -12.10 9.26 -14.37
N ARG A 578 -11.14 9.55 -13.44
CA ARG A 578 -10.84 10.94 -13.03
C ARG A 578 -10.26 11.78 -14.18
N LEU A 579 -9.25 11.25 -14.89
CA LEU A 579 -8.67 11.93 -16.06
C LEU A 579 -9.68 12.11 -17.17
N GLY A 580 -10.52 11.10 -17.44
CA GLY A 580 -11.60 11.18 -18.44
C GLY A 580 -12.53 12.35 -18.17
N ARG A 581 -12.88 12.59 -16.90
CA ARG A 581 -13.74 13.71 -16.47
C ARG A 581 -13.01 15.06 -16.55
N HIS A 582 -11.73 15.16 -16.15
CA HIS A 582 -10.95 16.38 -16.27
C HIS A 582 -10.70 16.81 -17.73
N LEU A 583 -10.45 15.83 -18.61
CA LEU A 583 -10.00 16.04 -19.98
C LEU A 583 -11.11 15.83 -21.03
N GLU A 584 -12.35 15.54 -20.59
CA GLU A 584 -13.49 15.17 -21.48
C GLU A 584 -13.15 14.04 -22.45
N LYS A 585 -12.36 13.04 -21.98
CA LYS A 585 -11.99 11.84 -22.74
C LYS A 585 -12.93 10.69 -22.41
N ALA A 586 -14.05 10.58 -23.12
CA ALA A 586 -15.05 9.52 -22.90
C ALA A 586 -14.45 8.11 -22.95
N GLN A 587 -13.47 7.86 -23.85
CA GLN A 587 -12.80 6.57 -23.97
C GLN A 587 -12.11 6.11 -22.67
N TYR A 588 -11.66 7.03 -21.81
CA TYR A 588 -11.05 6.69 -20.52
C TYR A 588 -12.12 6.27 -19.51
N THR A 589 -13.21 7.02 -19.43
CA THR A 589 -14.33 6.68 -18.53
C THR A 589 -15.01 5.38 -18.95
N ASP A 590 -15.17 5.13 -20.23
CA ASP A 590 -15.76 3.89 -20.76
C ASP A 590 -14.88 2.68 -20.45
N LEU A 591 -13.55 2.80 -20.64
CA LEU A 591 -12.62 1.72 -20.28
C LEU A 591 -12.66 1.42 -18.76
N ALA A 592 -12.73 2.43 -17.91
CA ALA A 592 -12.86 2.22 -16.45
C ALA A 592 -14.12 1.43 -16.08
N VAL A 593 -15.24 1.73 -16.73
CA VAL A 593 -16.51 0.98 -16.56
C VAL A 593 -16.35 -0.46 -17.06
N GLU A 594 -15.78 -0.67 -18.25
CA GLU A 594 -15.55 -2.01 -18.80
C GLU A 594 -14.66 -2.87 -17.88
N MET A 595 -13.58 -2.30 -17.33
CA MET A 595 -12.71 -2.98 -16.38
C MET A 595 -13.47 -3.45 -15.14
N LEU A 596 -14.28 -2.59 -14.52
CA LEU A 596 -15.07 -2.97 -13.35
C LEU A 596 -16.11 -4.05 -13.68
N LEU A 597 -16.83 -3.93 -14.80
CA LEU A 597 -17.91 -4.86 -15.15
C LEU A 597 -17.41 -6.30 -15.34
N GLN A 598 -16.15 -6.49 -15.75
CA GLN A 598 -15.56 -7.83 -15.82
C GLN A 598 -15.37 -8.49 -14.45
N LEU A 599 -15.13 -7.67 -13.41
CA LEU A 599 -14.89 -8.12 -12.04
C LEU A 599 -16.11 -7.98 -11.14
N ARG A 600 -17.22 -7.38 -11.63
CA ARG A 600 -18.42 -7.00 -10.85
C ARG A 600 -18.88 -8.13 -9.93
N HIS A 601 -18.99 -9.35 -10.45
CA HIS A 601 -19.45 -10.49 -9.66
C HIS A 601 -18.50 -10.81 -8.50
N LEU A 602 -17.18 -10.78 -8.75
CA LEU A 602 -16.17 -11.00 -7.71
C LEU A 602 -16.18 -9.89 -6.66
N VAL A 603 -16.33 -8.64 -7.10
CA VAL A 603 -16.41 -7.46 -6.21
C VAL A 603 -17.58 -7.60 -5.23
N VAL A 604 -18.72 -8.08 -5.69
CA VAL A 604 -19.89 -8.30 -4.83
C VAL A 604 -19.72 -9.51 -3.92
N LYS A 605 -19.15 -10.60 -4.43
CA LYS A 605 -19.07 -11.87 -3.71
C LYS A 605 -17.92 -11.93 -2.71
N GLU A 606 -16.72 -11.41 -3.08
CA GLU A 606 -15.47 -11.49 -2.31
C GLU A 606 -14.87 -10.09 -2.07
N PRO A 607 -15.67 -9.14 -1.55
CA PRO A 607 -15.26 -7.74 -1.48
C PRO A 607 -14.00 -7.47 -0.66
N GLN A 608 -13.66 -8.33 0.31
CA GLN A 608 -12.51 -8.15 1.20
C GLN A 608 -11.15 -8.06 0.47
N HIS A 609 -11.09 -8.58 -0.77
CA HIS A 609 -9.91 -8.53 -1.63
C HIS A 609 -10.06 -7.57 -2.82
N LEU A 610 -11.15 -6.79 -2.87
CA LEU A 610 -11.54 -5.97 -4.04
C LEU A 610 -12.17 -4.63 -3.62
N THR A 611 -11.79 -4.10 -2.44
CA THR A 611 -12.42 -2.89 -1.87
C THR A 611 -12.12 -1.63 -2.65
N ASN A 612 -10.98 -1.54 -3.34
CA ASN A 612 -10.72 -0.42 -4.23
C ASN A 612 -11.60 -0.48 -5.48
N TRP A 613 -11.86 -1.67 -6.05
CA TRP A 613 -12.90 -1.86 -7.08
C TRP A 613 -14.30 -1.56 -6.55
N ALA A 614 -14.60 -1.93 -5.29
CA ALA A 614 -15.87 -1.60 -4.64
C ALA A 614 -16.07 -0.09 -4.49
N SER A 615 -14.99 0.67 -4.27
CA SER A 615 -15.01 2.14 -4.28
C SER A 615 -15.34 2.71 -5.67
N LEU A 616 -14.85 2.08 -6.73
CA LEU A 616 -15.23 2.43 -8.11
C LEU A 616 -16.70 2.05 -8.41
N TYR A 617 -17.15 0.88 -7.93
CA TYR A 617 -18.56 0.49 -8.00
C TYR A 617 -19.46 1.55 -7.36
N ALA A 618 -19.10 2.01 -6.17
CA ALA A 618 -19.76 3.07 -5.44
C ALA A 618 -19.82 4.39 -6.23
N ALA A 619 -18.71 4.77 -6.87
CA ALA A 619 -18.62 5.97 -7.71
C ALA A 619 -19.47 5.89 -9.00
N LEU A 620 -19.65 4.71 -9.56
CA LEU A 620 -20.55 4.50 -10.69
C LEU A 620 -22.03 4.45 -10.27
N LEU A 621 -22.33 3.94 -9.08
CA LEU A 621 -23.67 3.91 -8.52
C LEU A 621 -24.19 5.32 -8.16
N ARG A 622 -23.34 6.15 -7.60
CA ARG A 622 -23.63 7.55 -7.22
C ARG A 622 -22.49 8.45 -7.71
N PRO A 623 -22.53 8.85 -8.99
CA PRO A 623 -21.52 9.73 -9.54
C PRO A 623 -21.49 11.08 -8.81
N GLY A 624 -20.29 11.46 -8.38
CA GLY A 624 -20.02 12.79 -7.81
C GLY A 624 -20.01 13.90 -8.86
N ALA A 625 -19.85 15.12 -8.41
CA ALA A 625 -19.86 16.31 -9.27
C ALA A 625 -18.50 16.62 -9.90
N GLU A 626 -18.53 17.42 -10.98
CA GLU A 626 -17.40 18.21 -11.44
C GLU A 626 -17.57 19.64 -10.92
N ILE A 627 -16.61 20.16 -10.17
CA ILE A 627 -16.61 21.54 -9.69
C ILE A 627 -15.53 22.31 -10.44
N ALA A 628 -15.95 23.34 -11.19
CA ALA A 628 -15.04 24.24 -11.88
C ALA A 628 -15.09 25.62 -11.24
N ILE A 629 -13.91 26.15 -10.84
CA ILE A 629 -13.77 27.43 -10.15
C ILE A 629 -12.98 28.38 -11.04
N GLN A 630 -13.58 29.53 -11.39
CA GLN A 630 -12.95 30.52 -12.26
C GLN A 630 -13.02 31.92 -11.66
N GLY A 631 -11.88 32.57 -11.48
CA GLY A 631 -11.78 33.94 -11.00
C GLY A 631 -10.69 34.17 -9.96
N PRO A 632 -10.53 35.40 -9.47
CA PRO A 632 -9.38 35.82 -8.65
C PRO A 632 -9.30 35.10 -7.29
N ASP A 633 -10.39 34.56 -6.75
CA ASP A 633 -10.41 33.86 -5.47
C ASP A 633 -10.42 32.34 -5.64
N ALA A 634 -10.02 31.81 -6.82
CA ALA A 634 -10.12 30.38 -7.12
C ALA A 634 -9.35 29.52 -6.12
N GLU A 635 -8.16 29.93 -5.67
CA GLU A 635 -7.39 29.22 -4.66
C GLU A 635 -8.08 29.21 -3.30
N ALA A 636 -8.57 30.35 -2.83
CA ALA A 636 -9.27 30.46 -1.54
C ALA A 636 -10.53 29.56 -1.50
N PHE A 637 -11.31 29.57 -2.60
CA PHE A 637 -12.50 28.73 -2.72
C PHE A 637 -12.16 27.24 -2.79
N ARG A 638 -11.07 26.88 -3.49
CA ARG A 638 -10.54 25.53 -3.48
C ARG A 638 -10.22 25.04 -2.07
N GLU A 639 -9.49 25.87 -1.28
CA GLU A 639 -9.11 25.52 0.08
C GLU A 639 -10.34 25.29 0.97
N GLU A 640 -11.33 26.18 0.91
CA GLU A 640 -12.56 26.05 1.69
C GLU A 640 -13.35 24.81 1.30
N ILE A 641 -13.57 24.55 0.00
CA ILE A 641 -14.28 23.37 -0.50
C ILE A 641 -13.55 22.07 -0.11
N SER A 642 -12.22 22.05 -0.21
CA SER A 642 -11.40 20.86 0.02
C SER A 642 -11.44 20.40 1.48
N ARG A 643 -11.81 21.22 2.44
CA ARG A 643 -11.99 20.83 3.85
C ARG A 643 -13.16 19.87 4.08
N HIS A 644 -14.08 19.77 3.09
CA HIS A 644 -15.20 18.86 3.16
C HIS A 644 -14.87 17.53 2.48
N PHE A 645 -15.48 16.43 2.96
CA PHE A 645 -15.36 15.14 2.30
C PHE A 645 -16.14 15.14 0.98
N LEU A 646 -15.43 15.13 -0.14
CA LEU A 646 -16.00 15.22 -1.48
C LEU A 646 -15.95 13.84 -2.17
N PHE A 647 -17.03 13.07 -2.05
CA PHE A 647 -17.10 11.76 -2.67
C PHE A 647 -17.13 11.85 -4.20
N ASP A 648 -16.21 11.16 -4.88
CA ASP A 648 -16.10 11.06 -6.35
C ASP A 648 -16.14 12.41 -7.09
N THR A 649 -15.76 13.49 -6.42
CA THR A 649 -15.77 14.84 -6.98
C THR A 649 -14.45 15.13 -7.69
N VAL A 650 -14.53 15.75 -8.87
CA VAL A 650 -13.40 16.30 -9.62
C VAL A 650 -13.37 17.81 -9.42
N LEU A 651 -12.22 18.33 -9.02
CA LEU A 651 -12.06 19.76 -8.73
C LEU A 651 -11.07 20.38 -9.71
N ALA A 652 -11.54 21.38 -10.49
CA ALA A 652 -10.70 22.13 -11.40
C ALA A 652 -10.86 23.63 -11.16
N GLY A 653 -9.82 24.41 -11.40
CA GLY A 653 -9.91 25.86 -11.22
C GLY A 653 -8.79 26.62 -11.90
N THR A 654 -9.03 27.91 -12.04
CA THR A 654 -8.07 28.87 -12.60
C THR A 654 -8.39 30.30 -12.20
N GLU A 655 -7.34 31.10 -11.97
CA GLU A 655 -7.46 32.56 -11.82
C GLU A 655 -7.40 33.29 -13.17
N ALA A 656 -6.98 32.60 -14.22
CA ALA A 656 -6.77 33.15 -15.57
C ALA A 656 -7.46 32.26 -16.65
N ALA A 657 -7.09 32.42 -17.89
CA ALA A 657 -7.55 31.53 -18.95
C ALA A 657 -6.90 30.14 -18.81
N SER A 658 -7.69 29.09 -19.07
CA SER A 658 -7.25 27.71 -19.03
C SER A 658 -7.61 26.99 -20.35
N GLU A 659 -6.77 26.06 -20.76
CA GLU A 659 -7.03 25.19 -21.91
C GLU A 659 -7.67 23.83 -21.52
N LEU A 660 -7.91 23.61 -20.23
CA LEU A 660 -8.60 22.41 -19.78
C LEU A 660 -10.08 22.44 -20.24
N PRO A 661 -10.59 21.37 -20.85
CA PRO A 661 -11.95 21.30 -21.37
C PRO A 661 -13.00 21.72 -20.35
N LEU A 662 -12.92 21.20 -19.13
CA LEU A 662 -13.85 21.51 -18.05
C LEU A 662 -13.88 23.01 -17.67
N LEU A 663 -12.83 23.78 -17.90
CA LEU A 663 -12.76 25.22 -17.63
C LEU A 663 -13.02 26.06 -18.87
N LYS A 664 -12.51 25.63 -20.03
CA LYS A 664 -12.52 26.40 -21.29
C LYS A 664 -13.94 26.67 -21.81
N LEU A 665 -14.85 25.74 -21.61
CA LEU A 665 -16.24 25.81 -22.13
C LEU A 665 -17.17 26.61 -21.22
N LEU A 666 -16.76 26.97 -20.02
CA LEU A 666 -17.56 27.69 -19.06
C LEU A 666 -17.36 29.22 -19.20
N PRO A 667 -18.41 30.03 -19.01
CA PRO A 667 -18.28 31.48 -19.09
C PRO A 667 -17.45 32.03 -17.93
N THR A 668 -16.38 32.71 -18.25
CA THR A 668 -15.58 33.45 -17.24
C THR A 668 -16.35 34.71 -16.82
N PRO A 669 -16.49 34.96 -15.50
CA PRO A 669 -17.13 36.18 -15.03
C PRO A 669 -16.40 37.45 -15.51
N THR A 670 -17.16 38.40 -16.03
CA THR A 670 -16.62 39.70 -16.54
C THR A 670 -16.69 40.79 -15.50
N ASP A 671 -17.29 40.54 -14.35
CA ASP A 671 -17.52 41.50 -13.24
C ASP A 671 -16.47 41.39 -12.11
N GLY A 672 -15.41 40.58 -12.32
CA GLY A 672 -14.33 40.42 -11.36
C GLY A 672 -14.64 39.50 -10.17
N ARG A 673 -15.81 38.85 -10.15
CA ARG A 673 -16.15 37.82 -9.15
C ARG A 673 -15.58 36.47 -9.53
N THR A 674 -15.45 35.58 -8.55
CA THR A 674 -15.14 34.17 -8.76
C THR A 674 -16.42 33.35 -8.88
N ALA A 675 -16.55 32.59 -9.96
CA ALA A 675 -17.70 31.71 -10.22
C ALA A 675 -17.36 30.26 -9.94
N LEU A 676 -18.30 29.53 -9.33
CA LEU A 676 -18.26 28.09 -9.15
C LEU A 676 -19.36 27.46 -10.02
N HIS A 677 -18.96 26.54 -10.88
CA HIS A 677 -19.87 25.73 -11.69
C HIS A 677 -19.89 24.31 -11.15
N VAL A 678 -21.07 23.87 -10.70
CA VAL A 678 -21.29 22.48 -10.26
C VAL A 678 -21.94 21.74 -11.42
N CYS A 679 -21.21 20.76 -11.96
CA CYS A 679 -21.64 19.99 -13.14
C CYS A 679 -21.82 18.51 -12.76
N ARG A 680 -22.70 17.80 -13.49
CA ARG A 680 -22.85 16.35 -13.39
C ARG A 680 -22.96 15.79 -14.80
N ASN A 681 -22.09 14.86 -15.15
CA ASN A 681 -22.01 14.29 -16.51
C ASN A 681 -21.94 15.40 -17.58
N TYR A 682 -21.08 16.39 -17.37
CA TYR A 682 -20.84 17.57 -18.22
C TYR A 682 -22.06 18.52 -18.37
N ALA A 683 -23.12 18.32 -17.61
CA ALA A 683 -24.25 19.25 -17.55
C ALA A 683 -24.11 20.15 -16.31
N CYS A 684 -23.83 21.43 -16.52
CA CYS A 684 -23.57 22.38 -15.45
C CYS A 684 -24.85 23.14 -15.05
N GLN A 685 -24.98 23.37 -13.76
CA GLN A 685 -26.02 24.30 -13.21
C GLN A 685 -25.59 25.76 -13.47
N ALA A 686 -26.49 26.70 -13.21
CA ALA A 686 -26.12 28.11 -13.22
C ALA A 686 -24.98 28.38 -12.23
N PRO A 687 -24.02 29.24 -12.55
CA PRO A 687 -22.89 29.52 -11.67
C PRO A 687 -23.36 30.12 -10.33
N VAL A 688 -22.71 29.69 -9.26
CA VAL A 688 -22.85 30.25 -7.92
C VAL A 688 -21.59 31.04 -7.56
N TYR A 689 -21.67 31.94 -6.58
CA TYR A 689 -20.59 32.87 -6.27
C TYR A 689 -20.10 32.72 -4.81
N GLY A 690 -20.51 31.67 -4.13
CA GLY A 690 -20.09 31.34 -2.77
C GLY A 690 -19.91 29.84 -2.59
N VAL A 691 -18.95 29.47 -1.72
CA VAL A 691 -18.64 28.05 -1.43
C VAL A 691 -19.81 27.34 -0.79
N ALA A 692 -20.54 27.98 0.13
CA ALA A 692 -21.71 27.37 0.78
C ALA A 692 -22.82 27.02 -0.23
N GLU A 693 -23.02 27.86 -1.25
CA GLU A 693 -23.99 27.61 -2.32
C GLU A 693 -23.55 26.42 -3.19
N ALA A 694 -22.25 26.32 -3.51
CA ALA A 694 -21.70 25.21 -4.27
C ALA A 694 -21.81 23.88 -3.52
N LEU A 695 -21.51 23.87 -2.21
CA LEU A 695 -21.65 22.68 -1.35
C LEU A 695 -23.11 22.23 -1.23
N ALA A 696 -24.06 23.17 -1.17
CA ALA A 696 -25.49 22.85 -1.13
C ALA A 696 -26.01 22.25 -2.46
N ALA A 697 -25.29 22.44 -3.58
CA ALA A 697 -25.61 21.87 -4.89
C ALA A 697 -25.02 20.47 -5.13
N LEU A 698 -24.14 19.98 -4.24
CA LEU A 698 -23.56 18.63 -4.30
C LEU A 698 -24.55 17.56 -3.80
#